data_fd395a8cb062b2768689abec0aab45ab
#
_entry.id   fd395a8cb062b2768689abec0aab45ab
#
_cell.length_a   1.000
_cell.length_b   1.000
_cell.length_c   1.000
_cell.angle_alpha   90.00
_cell.angle_beta   90.00
_cell.angle_gamma   90.00
#
_symmetry.space_group_name_H-M   'P 1'
#
loop_
_entity.id
_entity.type
_entity.pdbx_description
1 polymer ?
#
loop_
_entity_poly.entity_id
_entity_poly.type
_entity_poly.pdbx_seq_one_letter_code
_entity_poly.pdbx_strand_id
1 'polypeptide(L)'
;MLSSKEKSDTRRIPMMPIRDVVIFPHMMTPFVVGRESSVRALEEALAGDKKIFLATQHDAQVDEPRPDEIFAVGTIANIVQSLKQTDGNIKVLVEGVERGKVVSVSEDEGYFRAVIKTFPYRVEQGPQLEALTGRVTSLFEQYVKLSQNLNYETMVAAIRVDDPSKLADTVGANLQLAVEEKQELLEIFDPVDRLTRVAEMLDIEIEKLNVDRTIQGRVKRQMEKAQKEYYLNEKIKAIQKELGRGEKSEFDELKKKIEAAGMSKDAQEKATAELRRLEQMPPMSAESTVSRNYLDWLLAVPWKKKSKEIRDLKFAQDILESDHYGLEKIKERILEFLAVRRLVQNPRGSILCFVGPPGVGKTSLGMSIAKATGRKFVRLSLGGVRDEAEIRGHRRTYIGALPGQVLQMMKKAGTRNPVFMLDEIDKMSTDFRGDPSAALLEVLDPEQNFMFQDHYLDVEYDLSQVFFIATANVLHTIPAALQDRMEVIRLSGYTELEKLEIAKKFLVPKQMKETGLTSSEVEFADEGLQSLIQGYTREAGVRNLEREVGNVCRKVTRSVVRAQSGKKAEKFERSVVNTAKVVEYLGPMKFRDLQAEKTNEVGATIGLAWTEVGGQILTTEATIMEGRGKLTTTGKLGDVMQESAHAAMSYVRSRAASLSLPRDFYRHLDIHVHVPEGAIPKDGPSAGITLATSIISTLTNIPVRGDLAMTGEITVRGKVLPIGGL
;
A
#
# COMPACT_ATOMS: atom_id res chain seq x y z
N MET A 1 0.37 -36.80 -45.47
CA MET A 1 -1.09 -37.04 -45.63
C MET A 1 -1.81 -36.04 -44.77
N LEU A 2 -2.81 -35.37 -45.29
CA LEU A 2 -3.35 -34.11 -44.91
C LEU A 2 -4.02 -34.05 -43.51
N SER A 3 -3.58 -33.12 -42.70
CA SER A 3 -4.21 -32.63 -41.48
C SER A 3 -5.69 -32.35 -41.72
N SER A 4 -6.58 -33.08 -41.02
CA SER A 4 -7.98 -32.71 -40.87
C SER A 4 -8.06 -31.43 -40.01
N LYS A 5 -8.29 -30.28 -40.61
CA LYS A 5 -8.67 -29.05 -39.93
C LYS A 5 -9.94 -29.33 -39.10
N GLU A 6 -9.80 -29.38 -37.78
CA GLU A 6 -10.96 -29.36 -36.89
C GLU A 6 -11.72 -28.04 -37.10
N LYS A 7 -13.00 -28.15 -37.49
CA LYS A 7 -13.89 -27.03 -37.65
C LYS A 7 -14.17 -26.39 -36.30
N SER A 8 -13.58 -25.22 -36.04
CA SER A 8 -13.99 -24.38 -34.93
C SER A 8 -15.41 -23.91 -35.21
N ASP A 9 -16.34 -24.25 -34.34
CA ASP A 9 -17.76 -23.87 -34.46
C ASP A 9 -17.92 -22.43 -33.94
N THR A 10 -18.35 -21.54 -34.78
CA THR A 10 -18.57 -20.12 -34.43
C THR A 10 -20.07 -19.90 -34.24
N ARG A 11 -20.49 -19.45 -33.04
CA ARG A 11 -21.90 -19.25 -32.70
C ARG A 11 -22.14 -17.80 -32.31
N ARG A 12 -23.28 -17.27 -32.70
CA ARG A 12 -23.77 -15.94 -32.30
C ARG A 12 -24.79 -16.12 -31.17
N ILE A 13 -24.47 -15.66 -29.96
CA ILE A 13 -25.26 -15.93 -28.74
C ILE A 13 -25.43 -14.61 -27.97
N PRO A 14 -26.60 -14.37 -27.29
CA PRO A 14 -26.74 -13.27 -26.34
C PRO A 14 -25.68 -13.37 -25.23
N MET A 15 -25.05 -12.25 -24.89
CA MET A 15 -23.99 -12.17 -23.91
C MET A 15 -24.44 -11.36 -22.70
N MET A 16 -24.12 -11.86 -21.51
CA MET A 16 -24.40 -11.18 -20.26
C MET A 16 -23.14 -11.03 -19.41
N PRO A 17 -22.74 -9.80 -19.06
CA PRO A 17 -21.66 -9.55 -18.14
C PRO A 17 -22.04 -9.92 -16.71
N ILE A 18 -21.14 -10.61 -16.00
CA ILE A 18 -21.29 -10.97 -14.58
C ILE A 18 -20.25 -10.22 -13.76
N ARG A 19 -20.63 -9.73 -12.56
CA ARG A 19 -19.80 -8.84 -11.74
C ARG A 19 -18.61 -9.53 -11.07
N ASP A 20 -18.88 -10.56 -10.30
CA ASP A 20 -17.95 -11.09 -9.29
C ASP A 20 -17.90 -12.64 -9.26
N VAL A 21 -18.46 -13.29 -10.27
CA VAL A 21 -18.49 -14.75 -10.34
C VAL A 21 -17.97 -15.23 -11.68
N VAL A 22 -17.07 -16.19 -11.66
CA VAL A 22 -16.63 -16.92 -12.87
C VAL A 22 -17.40 -18.23 -12.93
N ILE A 23 -18.09 -18.48 -14.05
CA ILE A 23 -18.88 -19.67 -14.26
C ILE A 23 -18.08 -20.67 -15.10
N PHE A 24 -17.84 -21.84 -14.52
CA PHE A 24 -17.15 -22.93 -15.20
C PHE A 24 -18.13 -23.85 -15.94
N PRO A 25 -17.69 -24.54 -17.00
CA PRO A 25 -18.44 -25.64 -17.57
C PRO A 25 -18.85 -26.68 -16.53
N HIS A 26 -20.00 -27.29 -16.72
CA HIS A 26 -20.61 -28.32 -15.83
C HIS A 26 -20.97 -27.82 -14.41
N MET A 27 -20.95 -26.52 -14.18
CA MET A 27 -21.33 -25.91 -12.92
C MET A 27 -22.78 -25.39 -12.99
N MET A 28 -23.55 -25.67 -11.95
CA MET A 28 -24.87 -25.08 -11.76
C MET A 28 -24.78 -23.89 -10.79
N THR A 29 -25.10 -22.70 -11.29
CA THR A 29 -24.96 -21.46 -10.50
C THR A 29 -26.24 -20.68 -10.48
N PRO A 30 -26.83 -20.39 -9.31
CA PRO A 30 -27.91 -19.44 -9.17
C PRO A 30 -27.35 -18.01 -9.01
N PHE A 31 -27.91 -17.04 -9.72
CA PHE A 31 -27.63 -15.61 -9.52
C PHE A 31 -28.86 -14.76 -9.86
N VAL A 32 -28.78 -13.47 -9.50
CA VAL A 32 -29.87 -12.53 -9.68
C VAL A 32 -29.48 -11.53 -10.78
N VAL A 33 -30.37 -11.34 -11.73
CA VAL A 33 -30.23 -10.41 -12.85
C VAL A 33 -31.12 -9.20 -12.60
N GLY A 34 -30.52 -8.01 -12.52
CA GLY A 34 -31.25 -6.77 -12.25
C GLY A 34 -30.97 -5.65 -13.27
N ARG A 35 -29.86 -5.73 -14.03
CA ARG A 35 -29.53 -4.73 -15.06
C ARG A 35 -30.46 -4.87 -16.26
N GLU A 36 -30.91 -3.77 -16.79
CA GLU A 36 -31.86 -3.76 -17.94
C GLU A 36 -31.27 -4.47 -19.17
N SER A 37 -30.03 -4.21 -19.53
CA SER A 37 -29.31 -4.87 -20.62
C SER A 37 -29.17 -6.39 -20.41
N SER A 38 -28.89 -6.82 -19.17
CA SER A 38 -28.78 -8.24 -18.82
C SER A 38 -30.16 -8.95 -18.82
N VAL A 39 -31.23 -8.25 -18.42
CA VAL A 39 -32.60 -8.77 -18.47
C VAL A 39 -33.03 -8.99 -19.92
N ARG A 40 -32.74 -8.03 -20.81
CA ARG A 40 -33.02 -8.17 -22.25
C ARG A 40 -32.25 -9.32 -22.89
N ALA A 41 -30.94 -9.46 -22.57
CA ALA A 41 -30.14 -10.58 -23.06
C ALA A 41 -30.70 -11.92 -22.60
N LEU A 42 -31.22 -11.98 -21.36
CA LEU A 42 -31.83 -13.19 -20.78
C LEU A 42 -33.17 -13.51 -21.47
N GLU A 43 -34.04 -12.51 -21.70
CA GLU A 43 -35.33 -12.68 -22.36
C GLU A 43 -35.14 -13.17 -23.80
N GLU A 44 -34.18 -12.62 -24.53
CA GLU A 44 -33.83 -13.09 -25.89
C GLU A 44 -33.29 -14.54 -25.84
N ALA A 45 -32.44 -14.87 -24.90
CA ALA A 45 -31.96 -16.24 -24.76
C ALA A 45 -33.09 -17.24 -24.43
N LEU A 46 -34.07 -16.83 -23.63
CA LEU A 46 -35.26 -17.65 -23.29
C LEU A 46 -36.21 -17.82 -24.47
N ALA A 47 -36.30 -16.83 -25.34
CA ALA A 47 -37.09 -16.90 -26.56
C ALA A 47 -36.44 -17.79 -27.64
N GLY A 48 -35.13 -17.98 -27.59
CA GLY A 48 -34.33 -18.80 -28.49
C GLY A 48 -33.98 -20.18 -27.93
N ASP A 49 -32.72 -20.57 -28.10
CA ASP A 49 -32.19 -21.89 -27.74
C ASP A 49 -31.96 -22.11 -26.22
N LYS A 50 -32.36 -21.15 -25.38
CA LYS A 50 -32.05 -21.07 -23.91
C LYS A 50 -30.58 -21.08 -23.60
N LYS A 51 -29.73 -20.64 -24.54
CA LYS A 51 -28.30 -20.52 -24.37
C LYS A 51 -27.92 -19.04 -24.22
N ILE A 52 -27.04 -18.80 -23.26
CA ILE A 52 -26.49 -17.48 -22.98
C ILE A 52 -24.99 -17.57 -22.78
N PHE A 53 -24.24 -16.59 -23.24
CA PHE A 53 -22.81 -16.51 -22.96
C PHE A 53 -22.56 -15.62 -21.74
N LEU A 54 -21.87 -16.18 -20.76
CA LEU A 54 -21.59 -15.52 -19.48
C LEU A 54 -20.10 -15.22 -19.40
N ALA A 55 -19.76 -13.95 -19.27
CA ALA A 55 -18.38 -13.51 -19.11
C ALA A 55 -18.28 -12.53 -17.94
N THR A 56 -17.22 -12.67 -17.15
CA THR A 56 -16.97 -11.84 -15.97
C THR A 56 -16.43 -10.48 -16.42
N GLN A 57 -16.80 -9.41 -15.74
CA GLN A 57 -16.22 -8.08 -15.95
C GLN A 57 -14.94 -7.88 -15.14
N HIS A 58 -14.04 -7.00 -15.62
CA HIS A 58 -12.76 -6.73 -14.94
C HIS A 58 -12.94 -6.02 -13.60
N ASP A 59 -13.91 -5.13 -13.48
CA ASP A 59 -14.22 -4.42 -12.24
C ASP A 59 -15.68 -4.61 -11.85
N ALA A 60 -15.93 -5.24 -10.72
CA ALA A 60 -17.27 -5.50 -10.19
C ALA A 60 -18.07 -4.24 -9.85
N GLN A 61 -17.41 -3.08 -9.70
CA GLN A 61 -18.07 -1.81 -9.34
C GLN A 61 -18.71 -1.09 -10.54
N VAL A 62 -18.34 -1.45 -11.76
CA VAL A 62 -18.89 -0.83 -12.98
C VAL A 62 -20.29 -1.36 -13.23
N ASP A 63 -21.29 -0.47 -13.26
CA ASP A 63 -22.68 -0.87 -13.49
C ASP A 63 -22.97 -1.22 -14.95
N GLU A 64 -22.43 -0.47 -15.89
CA GLU A 64 -22.59 -0.69 -17.34
C GLU A 64 -21.20 -0.88 -17.98
N PRO A 65 -20.64 -2.10 -17.95
CA PRO A 65 -19.31 -2.34 -18.51
C PRO A 65 -19.32 -2.26 -20.03
N ARG A 66 -18.28 -1.66 -20.58
CA ARG A 66 -18.02 -1.68 -22.03
C ARG A 66 -17.47 -3.04 -22.47
N PRO A 67 -17.54 -3.39 -23.76
CA PRO A 67 -17.01 -4.65 -24.25
C PRO A 67 -15.53 -4.92 -23.93
N ASP A 68 -14.71 -3.88 -23.80
CA ASP A 68 -13.29 -3.93 -23.43
C ASP A 68 -13.06 -4.08 -21.92
N GLU A 69 -14.08 -3.88 -21.10
CA GLU A 69 -14.06 -4.07 -19.64
C GLU A 69 -14.56 -5.46 -19.22
N ILE A 70 -14.79 -6.36 -20.18
CA ILE A 70 -15.28 -7.73 -19.96
C ILE A 70 -14.22 -8.71 -20.46
N PHE A 71 -13.99 -9.77 -19.69
CA PHE A 71 -13.06 -10.81 -20.11
C PHE A 71 -13.46 -11.47 -21.44
N ALA A 72 -12.47 -11.68 -22.30
CA ALA A 72 -12.71 -12.25 -23.64
C ALA A 72 -13.04 -13.75 -23.60
N VAL A 73 -12.79 -14.45 -22.52
CA VAL A 73 -13.12 -15.87 -22.32
C VAL A 73 -14.22 -15.98 -21.28
N GLY A 74 -15.25 -16.75 -21.61
CA GLY A 74 -16.38 -17.01 -20.75
C GLY A 74 -16.98 -18.39 -21.00
N THR A 75 -18.15 -18.61 -20.46
CA THR A 75 -18.86 -19.91 -20.56
C THR A 75 -20.19 -19.77 -21.25
N ILE A 76 -20.44 -20.62 -22.24
CA ILE A 76 -21.77 -20.82 -22.80
C ILE A 76 -22.58 -21.65 -21.80
N ALA A 77 -23.70 -21.10 -21.35
CA ALA A 77 -24.54 -21.74 -20.34
C ALA A 77 -25.97 -21.95 -20.85
N ASN A 78 -26.58 -23.05 -20.40
CA ASN A 78 -28.01 -23.29 -20.57
C ASN A 78 -28.78 -22.65 -19.41
N ILE A 79 -29.91 -22.02 -19.70
CA ILE A 79 -30.83 -21.49 -18.70
C ILE A 79 -31.73 -22.65 -18.26
N VAL A 80 -31.55 -23.12 -17.03
CA VAL A 80 -32.30 -24.25 -16.46
C VAL A 80 -33.63 -23.76 -15.89
N GLN A 81 -33.59 -22.64 -15.14
CA GLN A 81 -34.76 -22.06 -14.49
C GLN A 81 -34.64 -20.54 -14.41
N SER A 82 -35.74 -19.85 -14.59
CA SER A 82 -35.82 -18.41 -14.35
C SER A 82 -37.09 -18.09 -13.56
N LEU A 83 -36.93 -17.25 -12.50
CA LEU A 83 -38.01 -16.86 -11.60
C LEU A 83 -38.01 -15.32 -11.48
N LYS A 84 -39.09 -14.67 -11.93
CA LYS A 84 -39.25 -13.22 -11.80
C LYS A 84 -39.64 -12.89 -10.34
N GLN A 85 -38.89 -12.02 -9.71
CA GLN A 85 -39.13 -11.57 -8.33
C GLN A 85 -40.05 -10.35 -8.31
N THR A 86 -40.63 -10.07 -7.16
CA THR A 86 -41.58 -8.95 -6.97
C THR A 86 -40.91 -7.57 -7.05
N ASP A 87 -39.60 -7.51 -6.90
CA ASP A 87 -38.75 -6.31 -7.02
C ASP A 87 -38.29 -6.00 -8.46
N GLY A 88 -38.74 -6.80 -9.43
CA GLY A 88 -38.40 -6.65 -10.84
C GLY A 88 -37.13 -7.41 -11.26
N ASN A 89 -36.36 -7.94 -10.34
CA ASN A 89 -35.18 -8.77 -10.61
C ASN A 89 -35.59 -10.20 -11.06
N ILE A 90 -34.70 -10.85 -11.81
CA ILE A 90 -34.93 -12.24 -12.25
C ILE A 90 -33.87 -13.13 -11.60
N LYS A 91 -34.31 -14.07 -10.78
CA LYS A 91 -33.44 -15.12 -10.26
C LYS A 91 -33.30 -16.23 -11.30
N VAL A 92 -32.07 -16.52 -11.72
CA VAL A 92 -31.77 -17.48 -12.78
C VAL A 92 -30.89 -18.57 -12.24
N LEU A 93 -31.17 -19.80 -12.64
CA LEU A 93 -30.29 -20.95 -12.47
C LEU A 93 -29.75 -21.33 -13.84
N VAL A 94 -28.44 -21.30 -13.99
CA VAL A 94 -27.75 -21.66 -15.23
C VAL A 94 -26.86 -22.86 -15.03
N GLU A 95 -26.67 -23.64 -16.09
CA GLU A 95 -25.69 -24.73 -16.17
C GLU A 95 -24.66 -24.38 -17.24
N GLY A 96 -23.39 -24.26 -16.85
CA GLY A 96 -22.29 -24.07 -17.80
C GLY A 96 -22.14 -25.29 -18.70
N VAL A 97 -22.00 -25.09 -20.01
CA VAL A 97 -21.89 -26.18 -20.99
C VAL A 97 -20.47 -26.30 -21.51
N GLU A 98 -19.97 -25.24 -22.12
CA GLU A 98 -18.65 -25.22 -22.75
C GLU A 98 -18.05 -23.82 -22.66
N ARG A 99 -16.71 -23.76 -22.62
CA ARG A 99 -16.02 -22.45 -22.65
C ARG A 99 -15.88 -21.93 -24.08
N GLY A 100 -15.88 -20.62 -24.19
CA GLY A 100 -15.76 -19.95 -25.48
C GLY A 100 -14.95 -18.67 -25.39
N LYS A 101 -14.34 -18.32 -26.50
CA LYS A 101 -13.63 -17.04 -26.66
C LYS A 101 -14.44 -16.11 -27.56
N VAL A 102 -14.61 -14.90 -27.11
CA VAL A 102 -15.28 -13.84 -27.87
C VAL A 102 -14.41 -13.44 -29.07
N VAL A 103 -15.00 -13.44 -30.25
CA VAL A 103 -14.37 -12.96 -31.49
C VAL A 103 -14.78 -11.52 -31.77
N SER A 104 -16.08 -11.20 -31.59
CA SER A 104 -16.61 -9.85 -31.72
C SER A 104 -17.86 -9.72 -30.85
N VAL A 105 -18.07 -8.51 -30.34
CA VAL A 105 -19.28 -8.13 -29.61
C VAL A 105 -20.02 -7.07 -30.45
N SER A 106 -21.29 -7.21 -30.59
CA SER A 106 -22.20 -6.18 -31.14
C SER A 106 -23.23 -5.82 -30.08
N GLU A 107 -23.59 -4.57 -30.01
CA GLU A 107 -24.72 -4.11 -29.22
C GLU A 107 -25.97 -4.07 -30.13
N ASP A 108 -26.91 -4.94 -29.87
CA ASP A 108 -28.17 -5.06 -30.62
C ASP A 108 -29.34 -4.83 -29.63
N GLU A 109 -30.26 -3.92 -29.93
CA GLU A 109 -31.48 -3.65 -29.14
C GLU A 109 -31.26 -3.42 -27.64
N GLY A 110 -30.07 -2.84 -27.24
CA GLY A 110 -29.73 -2.50 -25.86
C GLY A 110 -29.24 -3.68 -24.99
N TYR A 111 -28.70 -4.73 -25.61
CA TYR A 111 -27.96 -5.81 -24.97
C TYR A 111 -26.79 -6.27 -25.84
N PHE A 112 -25.83 -6.96 -25.22
CA PHE A 112 -24.68 -7.49 -25.96
C PHE A 112 -24.98 -8.82 -26.63
N ARG A 113 -24.56 -8.93 -27.89
CA ARG A 113 -24.57 -10.17 -28.66
C ARG A 113 -23.15 -10.48 -29.11
N ALA A 114 -22.64 -11.63 -28.70
CA ALA A 114 -21.25 -12.02 -28.98
C ALA A 114 -21.18 -13.12 -30.03
N VAL A 115 -20.17 -13.02 -30.90
CA VAL A 115 -19.73 -14.13 -31.77
C VAL A 115 -18.64 -14.89 -31.01
N ILE A 116 -18.91 -16.13 -30.70
CA ILE A 116 -18.08 -16.95 -29.83
C ILE A 116 -17.48 -18.10 -30.61
N LYS A 117 -16.21 -18.31 -30.42
CA LYS A 117 -15.46 -19.47 -30.95
C LYS A 117 -15.25 -20.48 -29.83
N THR A 118 -15.72 -21.70 -30.05
CA THR A 118 -15.47 -22.82 -29.15
C THR A 118 -14.28 -23.65 -29.62
N PHE A 119 -13.58 -24.28 -28.68
CA PHE A 119 -12.37 -25.08 -28.93
C PHE A 119 -12.60 -26.49 -28.40
N PRO A 120 -13.14 -27.42 -29.22
CA PRO A 120 -13.26 -28.82 -28.82
C PRO A 120 -11.87 -29.42 -28.65
N TYR A 121 -11.59 -29.96 -27.49
CA TYR A 121 -10.32 -30.60 -27.18
C TYR A 121 -10.50 -32.10 -26.97
N ARG A 122 -9.61 -32.91 -27.58
CA ARG A 122 -9.54 -34.33 -27.33
C ARG A 122 -8.32 -34.60 -26.47
N VAL A 123 -8.56 -35.17 -25.29
CA VAL A 123 -7.48 -35.54 -24.38
C VAL A 123 -6.95 -36.93 -24.80
N GLU A 124 -5.66 -36.98 -25.12
CA GLU A 124 -5.00 -38.30 -25.29
C GLU A 124 -4.76 -38.88 -23.88
N GLN A 125 -5.36 -40.05 -23.64
CA GLN A 125 -5.16 -40.75 -22.38
C GLN A 125 -3.73 -41.28 -22.30
N GLY A 126 -3.03 -40.94 -21.20
CA GLY A 126 -1.66 -41.39 -20.99
C GLY A 126 -1.32 -41.45 -19.47
N PRO A 127 -0.26 -42.20 -19.10
CA PRO A 127 0.12 -42.39 -17.69
C PRO A 127 0.40 -41.07 -16.93
N GLN A 128 0.84 -40.03 -17.64
CA GLN A 128 1.09 -38.70 -17.05
C GLN A 128 -0.20 -38.00 -16.64
N LEU A 129 -1.22 -38.09 -17.48
CA LEU A 129 -2.53 -37.52 -17.19
C LEU A 129 -3.23 -38.22 -16.02
N GLU A 130 -3.15 -39.57 -15.96
CA GLU A 130 -3.68 -40.35 -14.85
C GLU A 130 -3.00 -40.00 -13.53
N ALA A 131 -1.66 -39.84 -13.54
CA ALA A 131 -0.90 -39.42 -12.37
C ALA A 131 -1.29 -38.00 -11.90
N LEU A 132 -1.49 -37.07 -12.83
CA LEU A 132 -1.90 -35.69 -12.55
C LEU A 132 -3.34 -35.66 -12.00
N THR A 133 -4.24 -36.38 -12.60
CA THR A 133 -5.63 -36.52 -12.13
C THR A 133 -5.68 -37.10 -10.71
N GLY A 134 -4.90 -38.14 -10.43
CA GLY A 134 -4.76 -38.70 -9.09
C GLY A 134 -4.18 -37.73 -8.06
N ARG A 135 -3.19 -36.91 -8.48
CA ARG A 135 -2.62 -35.84 -7.63
C ARG A 135 -3.66 -34.78 -7.29
N VAL A 136 -4.37 -34.24 -8.28
CA VAL A 136 -5.41 -33.23 -8.07
C VAL A 136 -6.51 -33.75 -7.16
N THR A 137 -6.96 -34.96 -7.36
CA THR A 137 -7.98 -35.60 -6.50
C THR A 137 -7.51 -35.72 -5.05
N SER A 138 -6.27 -36.17 -4.84
CA SER A 138 -5.68 -36.29 -3.49
C SER A 138 -5.51 -34.90 -2.81
N LEU A 139 -5.05 -33.90 -3.54
CA LEU A 139 -4.92 -32.54 -3.02
C LEU A 139 -6.28 -31.93 -2.70
N PHE A 140 -7.28 -32.14 -3.56
CA PHE A 140 -8.64 -31.66 -3.30
C PHE A 140 -9.27 -32.32 -2.08
N GLU A 141 -9.05 -33.63 -1.87
CA GLU A 141 -9.46 -34.31 -0.66
C GLU A 141 -8.82 -33.69 0.61
N GLN A 142 -7.54 -33.36 0.55
CA GLN A 142 -6.85 -32.66 1.66
C GLN A 142 -7.42 -31.27 1.90
N TYR A 143 -7.67 -30.51 0.83
CA TYR A 143 -8.26 -29.19 0.91
C TYR A 143 -9.65 -29.20 1.55
N VAL A 144 -10.53 -30.13 1.14
CA VAL A 144 -11.88 -30.26 1.72
C VAL A 144 -11.83 -30.65 3.21
N LYS A 145 -10.88 -31.51 3.61
CA LYS A 145 -10.70 -31.88 5.02
C LYS A 145 -10.20 -30.72 5.88
N LEU A 146 -9.51 -29.75 5.30
CA LEU A 146 -9.00 -28.58 5.99
C LEU A 146 -9.98 -27.41 5.95
N SER A 147 -10.77 -27.30 4.88
CA SER A 147 -11.77 -26.26 4.69
C SER A 147 -13.02 -26.52 5.53
N GLN A 148 -13.51 -25.47 6.22
CA GLN A 148 -14.76 -25.53 7.01
C GLN A 148 -16.01 -25.28 6.15
N ASN A 149 -15.86 -24.83 4.91
CA ASN A 149 -16.94 -24.33 4.07
C ASN A 149 -17.40 -25.32 2.99
N LEU A 150 -16.70 -26.43 2.81
CA LEU A 150 -17.03 -27.43 1.81
C LEU A 150 -17.57 -28.72 2.44
N ASN A 151 -18.64 -29.25 1.85
CA ASN A 151 -19.27 -30.47 2.31
C ASN A 151 -18.59 -31.70 1.74
N TYR A 152 -18.68 -32.82 2.46
CA TYR A 152 -18.21 -34.14 2.00
C TYR A 152 -18.85 -34.56 0.66
N GLU A 153 -20.08 -34.13 0.38
CA GLU A 153 -20.79 -34.41 -0.87
C GLU A 153 -20.07 -33.80 -2.08
N THR A 154 -19.51 -32.58 -1.93
CA THR A 154 -18.73 -31.92 -2.99
C THR A 154 -17.46 -32.68 -3.34
N MET A 155 -16.79 -33.23 -2.33
CA MET A 155 -15.63 -34.13 -2.52
C MET A 155 -16.00 -35.37 -3.29
N VAL A 156 -17.07 -36.07 -2.89
CA VAL A 156 -17.55 -37.29 -3.57
C VAL A 156 -17.96 -36.99 -5.00
N ALA A 157 -18.61 -35.87 -5.25
CA ALA A 157 -18.99 -35.43 -6.59
C ALA A 157 -17.77 -35.22 -7.49
N ALA A 158 -16.71 -34.59 -6.99
CA ALA A 158 -15.46 -34.36 -7.75
C ALA A 158 -14.69 -35.68 -8.01
N ILE A 159 -14.59 -36.58 -7.02
CA ILE A 159 -13.87 -37.84 -7.16
C ILE A 159 -14.52 -38.80 -8.19
N ARG A 160 -15.83 -38.68 -8.42
CA ARG A 160 -16.56 -39.49 -9.37
C ARG A 160 -16.47 -39.03 -10.82
N VAL A 161 -15.72 -37.95 -11.07
CA VAL A 161 -15.56 -37.41 -12.42
C VAL A 161 -14.38 -38.09 -13.11
N ASP A 162 -14.69 -38.91 -14.12
CA ASP A 162 -13.67 -39.62 -14.92
C ASP A 162 -13.02 -38.72 -16.00
N ASP A 163 -13.67 -37.62 -16.38
CA ASP A 163 -13.16 -36.66 -17.38
C ASP A 163 -12.22 -35.66 -16.74
N PRO A 164 -10.93 -35.61 -17.16
CA PRO A 164 -9.92 -34.69 -16.63
C PRO A 164 -10.30 -33.21 -16.76
N SER A 165 -10.92 -32.83 -17.88
CA SER A 165 -11.38 -31.44 -18.10
C SER A 165 -12.47 -31.07 -17.11
N LYS A 166 -13.45 -31.92 -16.92
CA LYS A 166 -14.55 -31.74 -15.98
C LYS A 166 -14.06 -31.73 -14.52
N LEU A 167 -13.06 -32.58 -14.20
CA LEU A 167 -12.44 -32.57 -12.87
C LEU A 167 -11.78 -31.21 -12.56
N ALA A 168 -10.96 -30.71 -13.50
CA ALA A 168 -10.30 -29.41 -13.33
C ALA A 168 -11.32 -28.28 -13.11
N ASP A 169 -12.41 -28.28 -13.86
CA ASP A 169 -13.47 -27.28 -13.76
C ASP A 169 -14.25 -27.39 -12.44
N THR A 170 -14.57 -28.62 -12.02
CA THR A 170 -15.27 -28.87 -10.76
C THR A 170 -14.43 -28.46 -9.55
N VAL A 171 -13.13 -28.78 -9.57
CA VAL A 171 -12.22 -28.40 -8.49
C VAL A 171 -12.01 -26.88 -8.49
N GLY A 172 -11.69 -26.28 -9.64
CA GLY A 172 -11.46 -24.84 -9.76
C GLY A 172 -12.66 -23.99 -9.32
N ALA A 173 -13.88 -24.45 -9.64
CA ALA A 173 -15.11 -23.79 -9.20
C ALA A 173 -15.26 -23.74 -7.68
N ASN A 174 -14.84 -24.81 -6.98
CA ASN A 174 -15.00 -24.98 -5.54
C ASN A 174 -13.83 -24.41 -4.70
N LEU A 175 -12.73 -23.97 -5.33
CA LEU A 175 -11.64 -23.29 -4.63
C LEU A 175 -12.05 -21.87 -4.23
N GLN A 176 -11.59 -21.42 -3.07
CA GLN A 176 -11.79 -20.03 -2.58
C GLN A 176 -10.71 -19.10 -3.14
N LEU A 177 -10.75 -18.91 -4.44
CA LEU A 177 -9.82 -18.05 -5.17
C LEU A 177 -10.45 -16.70 -5.50
N ALA A 178 -9.62 -15.69 -5.75
CA ALA A 178 -10.04 -14.42 -6.30
C ALA A 178 -10.65 -14.58 -7.70
N VAL A 179 -11.44 -13.61 -8.13
CA VAL A 179 -12.12 -13.65 -9.45
C VAL A 179 -11.09 -13.77 -10.58
N GLU A 180 -10.00 -13.04 -10.49
CA GLU A 180 -8.90 -13.02 -11.45
C GLU A 180 -8.24 -14.40 -11.57
N GLU A 181 -7.99 -15.07 -10.45
CA GLU A 181 -7.39 -16.41 -10.42
C GLU A 181 -8.33 -17.46 -11.00
N LYS A 182 -9.63 -17.37 -10.72
CA LYS A 182 -10.65 -18.24 -11.34
C LYS A 182 -10.77 -17.98 -12.85
N GLN A 183 -10.67 -16.72 -13.26
CA GLN A 183 -10.69 -16.38 -14.67
C GLN A 183 -9.45 -16.91 -15.41
N GLU A 184 -8.25 -16.83 -14.79
CA GLU A 184 -7.04 -17.45 -15.33
C GLU A 184 -7.25 -18.95 -15.61
N LEU A 185 -7.87 -19.69 -14.67
CA LEU A 185 -8.20 -21.11 -14.87
C LEU A 185 -9.21 -21.32 -16.02
N LEU A 186 -10.17 -20.43 -16.17
CA LEU A 186 -11.15 -20.54 -17.27
C LEU A 186 -10.50 -20.29 -18.63
N GLU A 187 -9.47 -19.44 -18.70
CA GLU A 187 -8.73 -19.10 -19.91
C GLU A 187 -7.78 -20.20 -20.40
N ILE A 188 -7.44 -21.15 -19.56
CA ILE A 188 -6.61 -22.30 -19.94
C ILE A 188 -7.48 -23.33 -20.65
N PHE A 189 -7.35 -23.43 -21.97
CA PHE A 189 -8.15 -24.35 -22.79
C PHE A 189 -7.63 -25.81 -22.71
N ASP A 190 -6.32 -26.00 -22.58
CA ASP A 190 -5.72 -27.33 -22.45
C ASP A 190 -6.04 -27.93 -21.08
N PRO A 191 -6.69 -29.11 -21.02
CA PRO A 191 -7.04 -29.76 -19.75
C PRO A 191 -5.83 -30.17 -18.91
N VAL A 192 -4.69 -30.51 -19.52
CA VAL A 192 -3.47 -30.91 -18.79
C VAL A 192 -2.84 -29.70 -18.12
N ASP A 193 -2.69 -28.60 -18.86
CA ASP A 193 -2.18 -27.34 -18.31
C ASP A 193 -3.09 -26.81 -17.20
N ARG A 194 -4.40 -26.91 -17.40
CA ARG A 194 -5.39 -26.48 -16.40
C ARG A 194 -5.35 -27.33 -15.14
N LEU A 195 -5.26 -28.67 -15.25
CA LEU A 195 -5.09 -29.55 -14.10
C LEU A 195 -3.79 -29.27 -13.34
N THR A 196 -2.71 -28.99 -14.08
CA THR A 196 -1.43 -28.60 -13.48
C THR A 196 -1.58 -27.32 -12.67
N ARG A 197 -2.24 -26.32 -13.25
CA ARG A 197 -2.49 -25.04 -12.57
C ARG A 197 -3.40 -25.20 -11.35
N VAL A 198 -4.43 -26.03 -11.45
CA VAL A 198 -5.31 -26.38 -10.31
C VAL A 198 -4.53 -27.06 -9.21
N ALA A 199 -3.59 -27.96 -9.53
CA ALA A 199 -2.74 -28.60 -8.52
C ALA A 199 -1.86 -27.59 -7.78
N GLU A 200 -1.25 -26.64 -8.50
CA GLU A 200 -0.44 -25.57 -7.90
C GLU A 200 -1.27 -24.69 -6.95
N MET A 201 -2.46 -24.29 -7.39
CA MET A 201 -3.37 -23.48 -6.58
C MET A 201 -3.84 -24.25 -5.32
N LEU A 202 -4.13 -25.55 -5.46
CA LEU A 202 -4.47 -26.39 -4.31
C LEU A 202 -3.33 -26.48 -3.29
N ASP A 203 -2.10 -26.67 -3.75
CA ASP A 203 -0.93 -26.70 -2.85
C ASP A 203 -0.81 -25.40 -2.05
N ILE A 204 -0.96 -24.24 -2.71
CA ILE A 204 -0.92 -22.92 -2.06
C ILE A 204 -2.07 -22.76 -1.03
N GLU A 205 -3.28 -23.10 -1.41
CA GLU A 205 -4.45 -22.96 -0.53
C GLU A 205 -4.38 -23.92 0.67
N ILE A 206 -3.86 -25.13 0.49
CA ILE A 206 -3.62 -26.08 1.58
C ILE A 206 -2.57 -25.52 2.55
N GLU A 207 -1.49 -24.91 2.04
CA GLU A 207 -0.49 -24.24 2.91
C GLU A 207 -1.12 -23.10 3.71
N LYS A 208 -1.91 -22.24 3.09
CA LYS A 208 -2.63 -21.14 3.77
C LYS A 208 -3.51 -21.69 4.91
N LEU A 209 -4.33 -22.70 4.62
CA LEU A 209 -5.21 -23.33 5.62
C LEU A 209 -4.44 -23.99 6.77
N ASN A 210 -3.29 -24.61 6.50
CA ASN A 210 -2.43 -25.20 7.53
C ASN A 210 -1.81 -24.12 8.43
N VAL A 211 -1.39 -22.99 7.88
CA VAL A 211 -0.89 -21.83 8.64
C VAL A 211 -2.00 -21.27 9.54
N ASP A 212 -3.21 -21.08 8.99
CA ASP A 212 -4.36 -20.59 9.75
C ASP A 212 -4.74 -21.54 10.89
N ARG A 213 -4.76 -22.85 10.64
CA ARG A 213 -5.00 -23.86 11.67
C ARG A 213 -3.93 -23.84 12.76
N THR A 214 -2.68 -23.62 12.39
CA THR A 214 -1.57 -23.51 13.34
C THR A 214 -1.72 -22.27 14.21
N ILE A 215 -2.11 -21.12 13.61
CA ILE A 215 -2.39 -19.87 14.33
C ILE A 215 -3.57 -20.05 15.28
N GLN A 216 -4.68 -20.60 14.80
CA GLN A 216 -5.85 -20.90 15.63
C GLN A 216 -5.51 -21.87 16.78
N GLY A 217 -4.69 -22.90 16.51
CA GLY A 217 -4.20 -23.82 17.53
C GLY A 217 -3.32 -23.13 18.61
N ARG A 218 -2.49 -22.16 18.22
CA ARG A 218 -1.71 -21.33 19.15
C ARG A 218 -2.61 -20.41 19.98
N VAL A 219 -3.56 -19.74 19.34
CA VAL A 219 -4.54 -18.87 20.01
C VAL A 219 -5.37 -19.68 21.01
N LYS A 220 -5.87 -20.86 20.61
CA LYS A 220 -6.62 -21.75 21.50
C LYS A 220 -5.80 -22.18 22.71
N ARG A 221 -4.53 -22.59 22.52
CA ARG A 221 -3.62 -22.94 23.64
C ARG A 221 -3.33 -21.76 24.56
N GLN A 222 -3.19 -20.55 23.99
CA GLN A 222 -3.04 -19.33 24.81
C GLN A 222 -4.31 -19.03 25.60
N MET A 223 -5.48 -19.19 25.00
CA MET A 223 -6.76 -19.04 25.71
C MET A 223 -6.95 -20.09 26.81
N GLU A 224 -6.62 -21.37 26.51
CA GLU A 224 -6.67 -22.46 27.49
C GLU A 224 -5.68 -22.21 28.65
N LYS A 225 -4.49 -21.70 28.35
CA LYS A 225 -3.51 -21.31 29.37
C LYS A 225 -4.02 -20.14 30.21
N ALA A 226 -4.56 -19.10 29.58
CA ALA A 226 -5.16 -17.97 30.25
C ALA A 226 -6.37 -18.37 31.11
N GLN A 227 -7.24 -19.29 30.60
CA GLN A 227 -8.36 -19.86 31.38
C GLN A 227 -7.86 -20.66 32.56
N LYS A 228 -6.79 -21.45 32.41
CA LYS A 228 -6.20 -22.22 33.50
C LYS A 228 -5.54 -21.31 34.56
N GLU A 229 -4.84 -20.27 34.14
CA GLU A 229 -4.31 -19.24 35.03
C GLU A 229 -5.43 -18.48 35.75
N TYR A 230 -6.49 -18.14 35.01
CA TYR A 230 -7.70 -17.54 35.58
C TYR A 230 -8.37 -18.45 36.60
N TYR A 231 -8.58 -19.75 36.28
CA TYR A 231 -9.14 -20.74 37.19
C TYR A 231 -8.29 -20.95 38.47
N LEU A 232 -6.97 -20.96 38.31
CA LEU A 232 -6.04 -21.06 39.46
C LEU A 232 -6.08 -19.79 40.31
N ASN A 233 -6.15 -18.62 39.70
CA ASN A 233 -6.30 -17.35 40.40
C ASN A 233 -7.65 -17.25 41.12
N GLU A 234 -8.74 -17.73 40.50
CA GLU A 234 -10.06 -17.79 41.14
C GLU A 234 -10.09 -18.79 42.30
N LYS A 235 -9.38 -19.93 42.17
CA LYS A 235 -9.24 -20.87 43.27
C LYS A 235 -8.43 -20.30 44.43
N ILE A 236 -7.39 -19.51 44.14
CA ILE A 236 -6.64 -18.76 45.14
C ILE A 236 -7.52 -17.69 45.80
N LYS A 237 -8.34 -16.97 45.02
CA LYS A 237 -9.31 -15.99 45.53
C LYS A 237 -10.38 -16.64 46.38
N ALA A 238 -10.93 -17.81 45.98
CA ALA A 238 -11.90 -18.56 46.79
C ALA A 238 -11.29 -19.00 48.12
N ILE A 239 -10.05 -19.49 48.13
CA ILE A 239 -9.33 -19.84 49.36
C ILE A 239 -9.06 -18.60 50.22
N GLN A 240 -8.70 -17.45 49.60
CA GLN A 240 -8.54 -16.18 50.31
C GLN A 240 -9.85 -15.63 50.86
N LYS A 241 -11.00 -15.91 50.22
CA LYS A 241 -12.35 -15.56 50.65
C LYS A 241 -12.78 -16.38 51.87
N GLU A 242 -12.48 -17.68 51.84
CA GLU A 242 -12.69 -18.57 53.04
C GLU A 242 -11.80 -18.17 54.23
N LEU A 243 -10.64 -17.61 53.96
CA LEU A 243 -9.73 -17.05 54.97
C LEU A 243 -10.12 -15.61 55.39
N GLY A 244 -11.19 -15.05 54.91
CA GLY A 244 -11.71 -13.73 55.30
C GLY A 244 -10.90 -12.52 54.84
N ARG A 245 -10.00 -12.67 53.81
CA ARG A 245 -9.08 -11.63 53.35
C ARG A 245 -9.32 -11.02 51.98
N GLY A 246 -10.43 -11.39 51.25
CA GLY A 246 -10.38 -11.20 49.79
C GLY A 246 -11.14 -10.00 49.20
N GLU A 247 -12.39 -9.77 49.48
CA GLU A 247 -13.23 -8.87 48.65
C GLU A 247 -13.33 -7.43 49.18
N LYS A 248 -13.47 -7.22 50.48
CA LYS A 248 -13.50 -5.86 51.05
C LYS A 248 -12.15 -5.12 50.82
N SER A 249 -11.05 -5.84 50.80
CA SER A 249 -9.71 -5.28 50.51
C SER A 249 -9.53 -4.82 49.06
N GLU A 250 -10.10 -5.53 48.08
CA GLU A 250 -9.94 -5.21 46.66
C GLU A 250 -10.74 -3.95 46.27
N PHE A 251 -11.98 -3.86 46.71
CA PHE A 251 -12.79 -2.67 46.46
C PHE A 251 -12.28 -1.43 47.21
N ASP A 252 -11.76 -1.59 48.42
CA ASP A 252 -11.10 -0.52 49.15
C ASP A 252 -9.79 -0.07 48.46
N GLU A 253 -9.05 -0.99 47.86
CA GLU A 253 -7.87 -0.65 47.04
C GLU A 253 -8.26 0.07 45.76
N LEU A 254 -9.30 -0.37 45.03
CA LEU A 254 -9.82 0.32 43.85
C LEU A 254 -10.32 1.73 44.20
N LYS A 255 -11.00 1.89 45.32
CA LYS A 255 -11.45 3.20 45.80
C LYS A 255 -10.28 4.14 46.07
N LYS A 256 -9.24 3.65 46.76
CA LYS A 256 -7.99 4.41 46.98
C LYS A 256 -7.30 4.78 45.69
N LYS A 257 -7.28 3.87 44.71
CA LYS A 257 -6.69 4.13 43.38
C LYS A 257 -7.48 5.20 42.61
N ILE A 258 -8.83 5.18 42.67
CA ILE A 258 -9.71 6.18 42.06
C ILE A 258 -9.45 7.57 42.69
N GLU A 259 -9.34 7.66 44.00
CA GLU A 259 -9.05 8.90 44.71
C GLU A 259 -7.62 9.42 44.40
N ALA A 260 -6.66 8.52 44.31
CA ALA A 260 -5.26 8.86 44.01
C ALA A 260 -5.00 9.20 42.51
N ALA A 261 -5.81 8.70 41.58
CA ALA A 261 -5.63 8.88 40.14
C ALA A 261 -5.75 10.34 39.70
N GLY A 262 -6.50 11.14 40.45
CA GLY A 262 -6.69 12.59 40.19
C GLY A 262 -7.42 12.89 38.89
N MET A 263 -8.47 12.14 38.65
CA MET A 263 -9.41 12.28 37.55
C MET A 263 -10.13 13.62 37.56
N SER A 264 -10.79 13.97 36.45
CA SER A 264 -11.81 15.06 36.45
C SER A 264 -12.95 14.73 37.36
N LYS A 265 -13.74 15.73 37.78
CA LYS A 265 -14.90 15.48 38.66
C LYS A 265 -15.89 14.50 38.04
N ASP A 266 -16.24 14.69 36.77
CA ASP A 266 -17.13 13.80 36.04
C ASP A 266 -16.58 12.36 35.94
N ALA A 267 -15.29 12.20 35.61
CA ALA A 267 -14.65 10.88 35.57
C ALA A 267 -14.61 10.19 36.93
N GLN A 268 -14.40 10.95 38.00
CA GLN A 268 -14.39 10.43 39.39
C GLN A 268 -15.79 10.02 39.84
N GLU A 269 -16.80 10.80 39.49
CA GLU A 269 -18.19 10.47 39.78
C GLU A 269 -18.63 9.19 39.08
N LYS A 270 -18.34 9.09 37.76
CA LYS A 270 -18.62 7.89 36.96
C LYS A 270 -17.86 6.68 37.47
N ALA A 271 -16.55 6.82 37.79
CA ALA A 271 -15.74 5.75 38.35
C ALA A 271 -16.32 5.26 39.72
N THR A 272 -16.72 6.18 40.56
CA THR A 272 -17.31 5.84 41.88
C THR A 272 -18.68 5.16 41.74
N ALA A 273 -19.51 5.64 40.81
CA ALA A 273 -20.79 5.03 40.51
C ALA A 273 -20.63 3.60 39.95
N GLU A 274 -19.68 3.42 39.03
CA GLU A 274 -19.40 2.09 38.42
C GLU A 274 -18.76 1.14 39.46
N LEU A 275 -17.93 1.63 40.39
CA LEU A 275 -17.41 0.84 41.50
C LEU A 275 -18.53 0.34 42.43
N ARG A 276 -19.46 1.21 42.80
CA ARG A 276 -20.65 0.82 43.59
C ARG A 276 -21.53 -0.20 42.87
N ARG A 277 -21.66 -0.06 41.55
CA ARG A 277 -22.39 -1.02 40.74
C ARG A 277 -21.66 -2.36 40.70
N LEU A 278 -20.33 -2.36 40.56
CA LEU A 278 -19.51 -3.56 40.58
C LEU A 278 -19.58 -4.29 41.94
N GLU A 279 -19.63 -3.56 43.05
CA GLU A 279 -19.80 -4.14 44.41
C GLU A 279 -21.13 -4.91 44.57
N GLN A 280 -22.17 -4.53 43.80
CA GLN A 280 -23.49 -5.16 43.87
C GLN A 280 -23.68 -6.30 42.89
N MET A 281 -22.75 -6.47 41.93
CA MET A 281 -22.83 -7.50 40.89
C MET A 281 -22.26 -8.84 41.37
N PRO A 282 -22.82 -9.96 40.91
CA PRO A 282 -22.20 -11.27 41.12
C PRO A 282 -20.82 -11.30 40.50
N PRO A 283 -19.76 -11.77 41.22
CA PRO A 283 -18.38 -11.73 40.72
C PRO A 283 -18.12 -12.46 39.39
N MET A 284 -18.95 -13.44 39.06
CA MET A 284 -18.85 -14.30 37.89
C MET A 284 -19.73 -13.83 36.73
N SER A 285 -20.37 -12.67 36.81
CA SER A 285 -21.21 -12.17 35.72
C SER A 285 -20.36 -11.55 34.59
N ALA A 286 -20.81 -11.68 33.35
CA ALA A 286 -20.19 -11.01 32.21
C ALA A 286 -20.15 -9.48 32.39
N GLU A 287 -21.18 -8.91 33.00
CA GLU A 287 -21.28 -7.49 33.31
C GLU A 287 -20.20 -7.03 34.30
N SER A 288 -19.86 -7.85 35.33
CA SER A 288 -18.81 -7.49 36.28
C SER A 288 -17.44 -7.39 35.61
N THR A 289 -17.17 -8.24 34.60
CA THR A 289 -15.94 -8.18 33.79
C THR A 289 -15.91 -6.91 32.95
N VAL A 290 -17.01 -6.49 32.33
CA VAL A 290 -17.10 -5.24 31.57
C VAL A 290 -16.88 -4.02 32.46
N SER A 291 -17.53 -3.96 33.64
CA SER A 291 -17.38 -2.87 34.60
C SER A 291 -15.95 -2.81 35.16
N ARG A 292 -15.31 -3.95 35.43
CA ARG A 292 -13.92 -4.03 35.88
C ARG A 292 -12.97 -3.51 34.81
N ASN A 293 -13.11 -3.99 33.58
CA ASN A 293 -12.31 -3.50 32.45
C ASN A 293 -12.46 -1.98 32.24
N TYR A 294 -13.65 -1.45 32.40
CA TYR A 294 -13.90 -0.02 32.31
C TYR A 294 -13.15 0.76 33.40
N LEU A 295 -13.23 0.32 34.66
CA LEU A 295 -12.48 0.92 35.77
C LEU A 295 -10.96 0.81 35.57
N ASP A 296 -10.48 -0.33 35.07
CA ASP A 296 -9.06 -0.54 34.77
C ASP A 296 -8.56 0.44 33.68
N TRP A 297 -9.38 0.70 32.66
CA TRP A 297 -9.06 1.70 31.66
C TRP A 297 -9.05 3.12 32.22
N LEU A 298 -10.07 3.51 32.99
CA LEU A 298 -10.13 4.81 33.64
C LEU A 298 -8.92 5.06 34.56
N LEU A 299 -8.49 4.05 35.33
CA LEU A 299 -7.34 4.12 36.20
C LEU A 299 -6.00 4.15 35.46
N ALA A 300 -5.94 3.50 34.28
CA ALA A 300 -4.71 3.37 33.53
C ALA A 300 -4.35 4.62 32.71
N VAL A 301 -5.33 5.44 32.36
CA VAL A 301 -5.11 6.70 31.63
C VAL A 301 -4.46 7.74 32.55
N PRO A 302 -3.43 8.47 32.10
CA PRO A 302 -2.71 9.42 32.96
C PRO A 302 -3.46 10.75 33.11
N TRP A 303 -4.18 10.96 34.21
CA TRP A 303 -4.95 12.17 34.48
C TRP A 303 -4.09 13.38 34.95
N LYS A 304 -3.15 13.16 35.86
CA LYS A 304 -2.31 14.22 36.46
C LYS A 304 -0.82 14.08 36.17
N LYS A 305 -0.35 12.87 35.91
CA LYS A 305 1.08 12.59 35.76
C LYS A 305 1.66 13.29 34.54
N LYS A 306 2.64 14.15 34.73
CA LYS A 306 3.36 14.87 33.66
C LYS A 306 4.82 14.47 33.63
N SER A 307 5.42 14.43 32.42
CA SER A 307 6.87 14.42 32.24
C SER A 307 7.43 15.77 32.63
N LYS A 308 8.63 15.79 33.24
CA LYS A 308 9.35 17.05 33.49
C LYS A 308 9.83 17.60 32.14
N GLU A 309 9.31 18.76 31.78
CA GLU A 309 9.61 19.42 30.52
C GLU A 309 10.96 20.14 30.60
N ILE A 310 11.80 19.91 29.61
CA ILE A 310 13.04 20.65 29.38
C ILE A 310 12.71 21.78 28.41
N ARG A 311 13.02 23.03 28.79
CA ARG A 311 12.72 24.23 27.99
C ARG A 311 14.01 24.97 27.59
N ASP A 312 15.12 24.25 27.55
CA ASP A 312 16.40 24.80 27.12
C ASP A 312 16.55 24.67 25.59
N LEU A 313 16.58 25.80 24.90
CA LEU A 313 16.72 25.85 23.45
C LEU A 313 18.09 25.40 22.96
N LYS A 314 19.17 25.67 23.76
CA LYS A 314 20.50 25.18 23.40
C LYS A 314 20.55 23.66 23.46
N PHE A 315 20.02 23.08 24.52
CA PHE A 315 19.90 21.61 24.63
C PHE A 315 19.08 21.01 23.49
N ALA A 316 17.99 21.69 23.08
CA ALA A 316 17.19 21.23 21.95
C ALA A 316 17.97 21.31 20.64
N GLN A 317 18.74 22.37 20.42
CA GLN A 317 19.62 22.53 19.26
C GLN A 317 20.68 21.44 19.23
N ASP A 318 21.40 21.22 20.33
CA ASP A 318 22.44 20.18 20.43
C ASP A 318 21.89 18.78 20.09
N ILE A 319 20.69 18.45 20.55
CA ILE A 319 20.05 17.18 20.23
C ILE A 319 19.71 17.08 18.73
N LEU A 320 19.11 18.13 18.15
CA LEU A 320 18.75 18.14 16.73
C LEU A 320 19.99 18.05 15.85
N GLU A 321 21.10 18.68 16.24
CA GLU A 321 22.37 18.59 15.53
C GLU A 321 23.03 17.23 15.65
N SER A 322 22.96 16.61 16.84
CA SER A 322 23.54 15.29 17.07
C SER A 322 22.76 14.17 16.38
N ASP A 323 21.45 14.28 16.32
CA ASP A 323 20.57 13.22 15.83
C ASP A 323 20.31 13.32 14.31
N HIS A 324 20.54 14.51 13.67
CA HIS A 324 20.26 14.77 12.27
C HIS A 324 21.37 15.55 11.57
N TYR A 325 21.74 15.08 10.38
CA TYR A 325 22.68 15.78 9.51
C TYR A 325 21.94 16.76 8.57
N GLY A 326 22.48 17.95 8.36
CA GLY A 326 21.87 18.96 7.52
C GLY A 326 20.51 19.44 8.07
N LEU A 327 19.57 19.70 7.17
CA LEU A 327 18.19 20.13 7.50
C LEU A 327 18.14 21.46 8.29
N GLU A 328 19.07 22.40 8.04
CA GLU A 328 19.25 23.63 8.82
C GLU A 328 17.95 24.44 8.97
N LYS A 329 17.27 24.71 7.83
CA LYS A 329 16.00 25.46 7.83
C LYS A 329 14.89 24.78 8.63
N ILE A 330 14.89 23.44 8.63
CA ILE A 330 13.89 22.64 9.34
C ILE A 330 14.17 22.66 10.84
N LYS A 331 15.44 22.51 11.23
CA LYS A 331 15.88 22.60 12.62
C LYS A 331 15.59 24.01 13.20
N GLU A 332 15.90 25.06 12.44
CA GLU A 332 15.58 26.44 12.82
C GLU A 332 14.08 26.61 13.05
N ARG A 333 13.23 26.12 12.12
CA ARG A 333 11.77 26.19 12.27
C ARG A 333 11.25 25.43 13.48
N ILE A 334 11.83 24.27 13.78
CA ILE A 334 11.50 23.50 15.00
C ILE A 334 11.90 24.29 16.25
N LEU A 335 13.08 24.92 16.27
CA LEU A 335 13.56 25.74 17.39
C LEU A 335 12.69 26.99 17.59
N GLU A 336 12.27 27.65 16.53
CA GLU A 336 11.31 28.78 16.60
C GLU A 336 9.99 28.34 17.24
N PHE A 337 9.45 27.20 16.79
CA PHE A 337 8.23 26.64 17.38
C PHE A 337 8.39 26.32 18.87
N LEU A 338 9.50 25.71 19.26
CA LEU A 338 9.82 25.42 20.67
C LEU A 338 10.02 26.70 21.50
N ALA A 339 10.57 27.76 20.87
CA ALA A 339 10.74 29.07 21.52
C ALA A 339 9.39 29.74 21.82
N VAL A 340 8.44 29.69 20.88
CA VAL A 340 7.08 30.19 21.11
C VAL A 340 6.42 29.44 22.28
N ARG A 341 6.55 28.11 22.31
CA ARG A 341 6.02 27.29 23.43
C ARG A 341 6.69 27.55 24.77
N ARG A 342 7.90 28.11 24.79
CA ARG A 342 8.56 28.53 26.03
C ARG A 342 7.93 29.80 26.60
N LEU A 343 7.53 30.73 25.73
CA LEU A 343 6.96 32.03 26.13
C LEU A 343 5.47 31.95 26.46
N VAL A 344 4.73 31.12 25.73
CA VAL A 344 3.27 30.99 25.88
C VAL A 344 2.97 29.72 26.64
N GLN A 345 2.25 29.81 27.76
CA GLN A 345 1.92 28.64 28.60
C GLN A 345 0.98 27.64 27.92
N ASN A 346 0.02 28.15 27.14
CA ASN A 346 -0.89 27.35 26.30
C ASN A 346 -0.91 27.99 24.89
N PRO A 347 0.06 27.68 24.06
CA PRO A 347 0.03 28.19 22.71
C PRO A 347 -1.17 27.56 21.97
N ARG A 348 -2.12 28.39 21.58
CA ARG A 348 -3.13 28.07 20.58
C ARG A 348 -2.42 27.98 19.23
N GLY A 349 -1.58 26.98 19.06
CA GLY A 349 -0.64 26.89 17.94
C GLY A 349 -0.99 25.80 16.96
N SER A 350 -0.58 26.03 15.75
CA SER A 350 -0.59 25.07 14.67
C SER A 350 0.15 23.79 15.08
N ILE A 351 -0.28 22.67 14.55
CA ILE A 351 0.35 21.38 14.76
C ILE A 351 1.50 21.26 13.75
N LEU A 352 2.68 20.85 14.20
CA LEU A 352 3.78 20.60 13.27
C LEU A 352 3.44 19.43 12.36
N CYS A 353 3.42 19.65 11.05
CA CYS A 353 3.21 18.62 10.04
C CYS A 353 4.44 18.49 9.14
N PHE A 354 5.14 17.35 9.26
CA PHE A 354 6.27 17.03 8.40
C PHE A 354 5.81 16.35 7.12
N VAL A 355 5.96 17.04 5.99
CA VAL A 355 5.55 16.53 4.67
C VAL A 355 6.78 16.28 3.82
N GLY A 356 6.88 15.11 3.22
CA GLY A 356 7.99 14.77 2.33
C GLY A 356 8.09 13.28 2.01
N PRO A 357 9.01 12.90 1.13
CA PRO A 357 9.14 11.51 0.68
C PRO A 357 9.48 10.56 1.83
N PRO A 358 9.29 9.24 1.63
CA PRO A 358 9.65 8.26 2.65
C PRO A 358 11.16 8.23 2.89
N GLY A 359 11.57 8.02 4.15
CA GLY A 359 12.97 7.86 4.50
C GLY A 359 13.77 9.15 4.70
N VAL A 360 13.13 10.33 4.72
CA VAL A 360 13.80 11.63 4.99
C VAL A 360 13.88 11.98 6.48
N GLY A 361 13.51 11.08 7.38
CA GLY A 361 13.69 11.29 8.81
C GLY A 361 12.49 11.92 9.54
N LYS A 362 11.29 11.95 8.96
CA LYS A 362 10.08 12.52 9.59
C LYS A 362 9.84 11.97 11.01
N THR A 363 9.85 10.66 11.16
CA THR A 363 9.61 10.00 12.46
C THR A 363 10.76 10.21 13.43
N SER A 364 12.00 10.24 12.96
CA SER A 364 13.16 10.49 13.82
C SER A 364 13.19 11.93 14.35
N LEU A 365 12.77 12.93 13.53
CA LEU A 365 12.61 14.32 13.99
C LEU A 365 11.63 14.41 15.16
N GLY A 366 10.49 13.72 15.08
CA GLY A 366 9.53 13.68 16.19
C GLY A 366 10.11 13.06 17.47
N MET A 367 10.90 11.99 17.33
CA MET A 367 11.60 11.39 18.48
C MET A 367 12.63 12.35 19.07
N SER A 368 13.39 13.07 18.24
CA SER A 368 14.37 14.05 18.70
C SER A 368 13.72 15.24 19.39
N ILE A 369 12.56 15.71 18.92
CA ILE A 369 11.75 16.73 19.60
C ILE A 369 11.30 16.22 20.97
N ALA A 370 10.85 14.96 21.08
CA ALA A 370 10.47 14.39 22.37
C ALA A 370 11.66 14.32 23.34
N LYS A 371 12.83 13.92 22.88
CA LYS A 371 14.09 13.88 23.63
C LYS A 371 14.51 15.29 24.05
N ALA A 372 14.44 16.25 23.14
CA ALA A 372 14.79 17.65 23.39
C ALA A 372 13.88 18.32 24.44
N THR A 373 12.60 17.97 24.43
CA THR A 373 11.62 18.51 25.40
C THR A 373 11.52 17.67 26.70
N GLY A 374 12.19 16.54 26.79
CA GLY A 374 12.10 15.61 27.94
C GLY A 374 10.73 14.93 28.07
N ARG A 375 9.91 14.96 27.02
CA ARG A 375 8.58 14.38 27.00
C ARG A 375 8.63 12.92 26.53
N LYS A 376 7.66 12.12 26.96
CA LYS A 376 7.48 10.75 26.44
C LYS A 376 7.01 10.81 25.01
N PHE A 377 7.49 9.88 24.19
CA PHE A 377 7.11 9.77 22.77
C PHE A 377 6.14 8.61 22.56
N VAL A 378 5.05 8.87 21.86
CA VAL A 378 4.14 7.84 21.37
C VAL A 378 3.82 8.12 19.89
N ARG A 379 3.61 7.05 19.14
CA ARG A 379 3.31 7.10 17.71
C ARG A 379 2.03 6.31 17.44
N LEU A 380 1.14 6.93 16.68
CA LEU A 380 -0.06 6.33 16.13
C LEU A 380 0.03 6.39 14.60
N SER A 381 -0.06 5.26 13.92
CA SER A 381 -0.14 5.23 12.47
C SER A 381 -1.61 5.33 12.05
N LEU A 382 -1.91 6.29 11.19
CA LEU A 382 -3.25 6.53 10.65
C LEU A 382 -3.42 5.90 9.25
N GLY A 383 -2.36 5.29 8.71
CA GLY A 383 -2.42 4.60 7.43
C GLY A 383 -3.35 3.40 7.48
N GLY A 384 -4.45 3.46 6.72
CA GLY A 384 -5.46 2.40 6.67
C GLY A 384 -6.61 2.54 7.66
N VAL A 385 -6.62 3.57 8.51
CA VAL A 385 -7.76 3.91 9.37
C VAL A 385 -8.92 4.39 8.52
N ARG A 386 -10.08 3.78 8.69
CA ARG A 386 -11.31 4.07 7.93
C ARG A 386 -12.52 4.36 8.81
N ASP A 387 -12.50 3.91 10.07
CA ASP A 387 -13.58 4.03 11.03
C ASP A 387 -13.25 5.08 12.09
N GLU A 388 -14.18 6.01 12.32
CA GLU A 388 -14.08 7.00 13.39
C GLU A 388 -13.89 6.33 14.77
N ALA A 389 -14.49 5.16 14.96
CA ALA A 389 -14.39 4.41 16.20
C ALA A 389 -12.96 3.94 16.53
N GLU A 390 -12.07 3.84 15.56
CA GLU A 390 -10.65 3.58 15.84
C GLU A 390 -10.01 4.74 16.61
N ILE A 391 -10.45 5.98 16.38
CA ILE A 391 -9.93 7.18 17.03
C ILE A 391 -10.64 7.43 18.37
N ARG A 392 -12.00 7.37 18.37
CA ARG A 392 -12.87 7.69 19.50
C ARG A 392 -13.31 6.51 20.35
N GLY A 393 -13.01 5.27 19.91
CA GLY A 393 -13.46 4.06 20.58
C GLY A 393 -14.89 3.65 20.26
N HIS A 394 -15.22 2.42 20.60
CA HIS A 394 -16.57 1.86 20.46
C HIS A 394 -17.33 2.01 21.77
N ARG A 395 -18.64 2.20 21.69
CA ARG A 395 -19.50 2.22 22.87
C ARG A 395 -19.34 0.91 23.66
N ARG A 396 -19.16 1.01 24.99
CA ARG A 396 -18.90 -0.13 25.89
C ARG A 396 -19.97 -1.23 25.91
N THR A 397 -21.14 -0.96 25.31
CA THR A 397 -22.22 -1.94 25.18
C THR A 397 -21.93 -3.06 24.19
N TYR A 398 -20.94 -2.88 23.32
CA TYR A 398 -20.53 -3.91 22.35
C TYR A 398 -19.52 -4.86 23.01
N ILE A 399 -19.70 -6.17 22.76
CA ILE A 399 -18.77 -7.21 23.25
C ILE A 399 -17.41 -6.99 22.59
N GLY A 400 -16.36 -6.88 23.40
CA GLY A 400 -15.00 -6.63 22.92
C GLY A 400 -14.67 -5.16 22.65
N ALA A 401 -15.55 -4.22 22.99
CA ALA A 401 -15.27 -2.80 22.84
C ALA A 401 -14.01 -2.37 23.60
N LEU A 402 -13.25 -1.46 22.99
CA LEU A 402 -12.02 -0.86 23.52
C LEU A 402 -12.09 0.66 23.36
N PRO A 403 -11.37 1.42 24.22
CA PRO A 403 -11.14 2.84 23.99
C PRO A 403 -10.47 3.10 22.65
N GLY A 404 -10.66 4.29 22.09
CA GLY A 404 -9.99 4.72 20.89
C GLY A 404 -8.47 4.70 21.00
N GLN A 405 -7.80 4.59 19.87
CA GLN A 405 -6.34 4.49 19.81
C GLN A 405 -5.65 5.70 20.45
N VAL A 406 -6.28 6.87 20.46
CA VAL A 406 -5.74 8.07 21.12
C VAL A 406 -5.53 7.80 22.62
N LEU A 407 -6.56 7.33 23.33
CA LEU A 407 -6.46 7.02 24.75
C LEU A 407 -5.59 5.79 25.03
N GLN A 408 -5.57 4.81 24.14
CA GLN A 408 -4.65 3.68 24.25
C GLN A 408 -3.18 4.13 24.22
N MET A 409 -2.86 5.07 23.32
CA MET A 409 -1.51 5.64 23.26
C MET A 409 -1.21 6.55 24.45
N MET A 410 -2.18 7.29 24.98
CA MET A 410 -2.01 8.06 26.21
C MET A 410 -1.71 7.15 27.41
N LYS A 411 -2.39 6.01 27.54
CA LYS A 411 -2.07 4.96 28.52
C LYS A 411 -0.64 4.46 28.35
N LYS A 412 -0.21 4.17 27.12
CA LYS A 412 1.14 3.72 26.80
C LYS A 412 2.20 4.78 27.16
N ALA A 413 1.92 6.05 26.91
CA ALA A 413 2.79 7.17 27.31
C ALA A 413 2.95 7.26 28.84
N GLY A 414 1.88 6.95 29.59
CA GLY A 414 1.84 7.05 31.05
C GLY A 414 2.00 8.47 31.59
N THR A 415 1.89 9.48 30.71
CA THR A 415 1.98 10.91 31.05
C THR A 415 0.97 11.71 30.24
N ARG A 416 0.44 12.80 30.80
CA ARG A 416 -0.58 13.66 30.19
C ARG A 416 0.00 14.57 29.10
N ASN A 417 1.30 14.81 29.08
CA ASN A 417 1.97 15.73 28.18
C ASN A 417 2.98 15.06 27.24
N PRO A 418 2.67 13.92 26.58
CA PRO A 418 3.60 13.32 25.64
C PRO A 418 3.78 14.13 24.38
N VAL A 419 4.80 13.81 23.60
CA VAL A 419 4.84 14.09 22.16
C VAL A 419 4.08 12.95 21.47
N PHE A 420 3.00 13.30 20.80
CA PHE A 420 2.11 12.37 20.15
C PHE A 420 2.23 12.51 18.63
N MET A 421 2.82 11.53 17.99
CA MET A 421 3.01 11.54 16.55
C MET A 421 1.88 10.81 15.84
N LEU A 422 1.21 11.51 14.95
CA LEU A 422 0.22 10.99 14.01
C LEU A 422 0.92 10.74 12.68
N ASP A 423 1.22 9.49 12.39
CA ASP A 423 2.00 9.12 11.22
C ASP A 423 1.10 8.71 10.06
N GLU A 424 1.49 9.11 8.83
CA GLU A 424 0.78 8.80 7.59
C GLU A 424 -0.67 9.33 7.55
N ILE A 425 -0.87 10.59 7.98
CA ILE A 425 -2.20 11.24 7.97
C ILE A 425 -2.79 11.38 6.55
N ASP A 426 -1.95 11.37 5.53
CA ASP A 426 -2.30 11.42 4.11
C ASP A 426 -2.89 10.11 3.58
N LYS A 427 -2.81 9.02 4.35
CA LYS A 427 -3.32 7.69 3.96
C LYS A 427 -4.63 7.30 4.65
N MET A 428 -5.26 8.23 5.34
CA MET A 428 -6.62 8.03 5.83
C MET A 428 -7.60 8.06 4.66
N SER A 429 -8.61 7.23 4.73
CA SER A 429 -9.72 7.22 3.78
C SER A 429 -11.05 7.32 4.50
N THR A 430 -11.98 8.04 3.90
CA THR A 430 -13.38 8.06 4.36
C THR A 430 -14.10 6.82 3.81
N ASP A 431 -14.95 6.21 4.64
CA ASP A 431 -15.79 5.07 4.26
C ASP A 431 -17.22 5.35 4.77
N PHE A 432 -18.20 4.54 4.35
CA PHE A 432 -19.58 4.60 4.85
C PHE A 432 -19.72 4.41 6.38
N ARG A 433 -18.65 4.01 7.07
CA ARG A 433 -18.59 3.80 8.53
C ARG A 433 -18.24 5.05 9.32
N GLY A 434 -17.91 6.15 8.68
CA GLY A 434 -17.59 7.42 9.34
C GLY A 434 -16.46 8.18 8.68
N ASP A 435 -16.17 9.36 9.23
CA ASP A 435 -15.07 10.22 8.80
C ASP A 435 -14.01 10.34 9.90
N PRO A 436 -12.90 9.58 9.82
CA PRO A 436 -11.80 9.68 10.77
C PRO A 436 -11.20 11.10 10.85
N SER A 437 -11.30 11.87 9.76
CA SER A 437 -10.77 13.23 9.72
C SER A 437 -11.57 14.16 10.65
N ALA A 438 -12.87 13.97 10.74
CA ALA A 438 -13.73 14.72 11.67
C ALA A 438 -13.37 14.42 13.14
N ALA A 439 -13.13 13.14 13.47
CA ALA A 439 -12.66 12.76 14.80
C ALA A 439 -11.30 13.36 15.14
N LEU A 440 -10.38 13.40 14.15
CA LEU A 440 -9.08 14.03 14.34
C LEU A 440 -9.16 15.53 14.51
N LEU A 441 -10.11 16.22 13.88
CA LEU A 441 -10.31 17.66 14.10
C LEU A 441 -10.58 17.94 15.57
N GLU A 442 -11.42 17.16 16.24
CA GLU A 442 -11.68 17.33 17.69
C GLU A 442 -10.42 17.06 18.53
N VAL A 443 -9.63 16.05 18.19
CA VAL A 443 -8.35 15.75 18.86
C VAL A 443 -7.34 16.86 18.71
N LEU A 444 -7.28 17.47 17.53
CA LEU A 444 -6.23 18.40 17.13
C LEU A 444 -6.60 19.87 17.35
N ASP A 445 -7.89 20.20 17.39
CA ASP A 445 -8.34 21.57 17.58
C ASP A 445 -8.13 22.03 19.04
N PRO A 446 -7.29 23.06 19.28
CA PRO A 446 -7.07 23.58 20.63
C PRO A 446 -8.34 24.10 21.33
N GLU A 447 -9.38 24.43 20.56
CA GLU A 447 -10.66 24.90 21.09
C GLU A 447 -11.59 23.76 21.54
N GLN A 448 -11.31 22.52 21.15
CA GLN A 448 -12.12 21.35 21.44
C GLN A 448 -11.36 20.27 22.22
N ASN A 449 -10.05 20.15 22.03
CA ASN A 449 -9.26 19.02 22.54
C ASN A 449 -9.15 18.93 24.08
N PHE A 450 -9.49 19.98 24.79
CA PHE A 450 -9.55 19.96 26.26
C PHE A 450 -10.78 19.21 26.79
N MET A 451 -11.79 18.99 25.94
CA MET A 451 -13.02 18.24 26.24
C MET A 451 -13.17 17.01 25.32
N PHE A 452 -12.05 16.41 24.89
CA PHE A 452 -12.11 15.23 24.03
C PHE A 452 -12.88 14.10 24.69
N GLN A 453 -13.90 13.57 24.01
CA GLN A 453 -14.74 12.49 24.53
C GLN A 453 -14.54 11.19 23.75
N ASP A 454 -14.05 10.17 24.47
CA ASP A 454 -13.96 8.81 23.95
C ASP A 454 -15.28 8.08 24.21
N HIS A 455 -15.82 7.38 23.22
CA HIS A 455 -17.10 6.68 23.31
C HIS A 455 -17.11 5.49 24.27
N TYR A 456 -15.94 4.89 24.54
CA TYR A 456 -15.82 3.80 25.51
C TYR A 456 -15.79 4.31 26.95
N LEU A 457 -14.96 5.32 27.21
CA LEU A 457 -14.83 5.90 28.54
C LEU A 457 -16.01 6.83 28.87
N ASP A 458 -16.60 7.47 27.87
CA ASP A 458 -17.74 8.39 28.00
C ASP A 458 -17.50 9.49 29.06
N VAL A 459 -16.27 9.98 29.14
CA VAL A 459 -15.83 11.07 30.02
C VAL A 459 -14.91 12.00 29.23
N GLU A 460 -14.94 13.29 29.62
CA GLU A 460 -14.05 14.27 29.02
C GLU A 460 -12.59 14.01 29.44
N TYR A 461 -11.70 14.00 28.46
CA TYR A 461 -10.26 13.87 28.67
C TYR A 461 -9.52 15.04 28.03
N ASP A 462 -8.73 15.73 28.82
CA ASP A 462 -7.99 16.93 28.38
C ASP A 462 -6.70 16.57 27.64
N LEU A 463 -6.71 16.76 26.33
CA LEU A 463 -5.56 16.59 25.42
C LEU A 463 -4.77 17.89 25.20
N SER A 464 -5.14 19.02 25.82
CA SER A 464 -4.50 20.34 25.58
C SER A 464 -3.01 20.39 25.92
N GLN A 465 -2.53 19.47 26.75
CA GLN A 465 -1.12 19.39 27.14
C GLN A 465 -0.28 18.48 26.23
N VAL A 466 -0.94 17.75 25.33
CA VAL A 466 -0.26 16.88 24.36
C VAL A 466 0.42 17.73 23.29
N PHE A 467 1.60 17.33 22.89
CA PHE A 467 2.29 17.95 21.77
C PHE A 467 2.10 17.07 20.52
N PHE A 468 1.12 17.44 19.69
CA PHE A 468 0.83 16.71 18.46
C PHE A 468 1.83 17.08 17.36
N ILE A 469 2.30 16.05 16.66
CA ILE A 469 3.12 16.15 15.44
C ILE A 469 2.48 15.24 14.41
N ALA A 470 2.24 15.74 13.21
CA ALA A 470 1.72 14.95 12.10
C ALA A 470 2.82 14.65 11.08
N THR A 471 2.71 13.53 10.36
CA THR A 471 3.54 13.25 9.19
C THR A 471 2.69 12.88 7.99
N ALA A 472 3.13 13.30 6.81
CA ALA A 472 2.52 12.94 5.55
C ALA A 472 3.60 12.73 4.48
N ASN A 473 3.28 11.97 3.45
CA ASN A 473 4.11 11.93 2.26
C ASN A 473 3.68 12.99 1.25
N VAL A 474 2.38 13.21 1.16
CA VAL A 474 1.75 14.10 0.17
C VAL A 474 0.77 15.04 0.88
N LEU A 475 0.79 16.32 0.51
CA LEU A 475 -0.05 17.32 1.18
C LEU A 475 -1.50 17.35 0.64
N HIS A 476 -1.68 17.18 -0.66
CA HIS A 476 -2.98 17.37 -1.32
C HIS A 476 -4.04 16.33 -0.94
N THR A 477 -3.64 15.18 -0.38
CA THR A 477 -4.55 14.14 0.09
C THR A 477 -5.08 14.39 1.51
N ILE A 478 -4.49 15.35 2.24
CA ILE A 478 -4.96 15.73 3.56
C ILE A 478 -6.18 16.66 3.40
N PRO A 479 -7.29 16.44 4.11
CA PRO A 479 -8.45 17.34 4.08
C PRO A 479 -8.09 18.78 4.44
N ALA A 480 -8.63 19.75 3.71
CA ALA A 480 -8.33 21.17 3.88
C ALA A 480 -8.54 21.67 5.31
N ALA A 481 -9.60 21.20 5.97
CA ALA A 481 -9.91 21.56 7.36
C ALA A 481 -8.81 21.14 8.36
N LEU A 482 -8.09 20.05 8.08
CA LEU A 482 -6.92 19.63 8.86
C LEU A 482 -5.69 20.43 8.48
N GLN A 483 -5.49 20.73 7.18
CA GLN A 483 -4.36 21.51 6.72
C GLN A 483 -4.33 22.91 7.34
N ASP A 484 -5.47 23.58 7.49
CA ASP A 484 -5.60 24.92 8.09
C ASP A 484 -5.12 24.97 9.54
N ARG A 485 -5.07 23.84 10.23
CA ARG A 485 -4.60 23.72 11.61
C ARG A 485 -3.15 23.28 11.72
N MET A 486 -2.50 23.04 10.57
CA MET A 486 -1.14 22.49 10.52
C MET A 486 -0.13 23.53 10.05
N GLU A 487 0.98 23.60 10.76
CA GLU A 487 2.19 24.26 10.26
C GLU A 487 2.99 23.26 9.45
N VAL A 488 2.91 23.40 8.13
CA VAL A 488 3.53 22.46 7.19
C VAL A 488 5.01 22.74 7.04
N ILE A 489 5.85 21.80 7.44
CA ILE A 489 7.29 21.79 7.23
C ILE A 489 7.62 20.78 6.14
N ARG A 490 8.05 21.26 4.98
CA ARG A 490 8.40 20.41 3.85
C ARG A 490 9.82 19.88 3.99
N LEU A 491 9.98 18.58 3.98
CA LEU A 491 11.25 17.88 3.91
C LEU A 491 11.52 17.50 2.46
N SER A 492 12.58 18.04 1.89
CA SER A 492 13.09 17.58 0.59
C SER A 492 13.85 16.27 0.74
N GLY A 493 14.13 15.62 -0.39
CA GLY A 493 15.08 14.52 -0.43
C GLY A 493 16.51 14.99 -0.11
N TYR A 494 17.37 14.04 0.17
CA TYR A 494 18.80 14.28 0.43
C TYR A 494 19.61 14.23 -0.88
N THR A 495 20.60 15.08 -0.98
CA THR A 495 21.64 15.01 -2.00
C THR A 495 22.54 13.78 -1.76
N GLU A 496 23.30 13.37 -2.76
CA GLU A 496 24.24 12.24 -2.62
C GLU A 496 25.29 12.47 -1.53
N LEU A 497 25.79 13.72 -1.41
CA LEU A 497 26.74 14.11 -0.37
C LEU A 497 26.12 14.01 1.03
N GLU A 498 24.88 14.49 1.18
CA GLU A 498 24.15 14.35 2.46
C GLU A 498 23.87 12.88 2.79
N LYS A 499 23.48 12.05 1.80
CA LYS A 499 23.28 10.61 1.99
C LYS A 499 24.57 9.92 2.44
N LEU A 500 25.72 10.31 1.88
CA LEU A 500 27.02 9.79 2.27
C LEU A 500 27.33 10.11 3.72
N GLU A 501 27.15 11.35 4.14
CA GLU A 501 27.40 11.76 5.51
C GLU A 501 26.41 11.12 6.52
N ILE A 502 25.12 11.02 6.12
CA ILE A 502 24.10 10.31 6.92
C ILE A 502 24.46 8.84 7.05
N ALA A 503 24.92 8.21 5.97
CA ALA A 503 25.35 6.81 6.01
C ALA A 503 26.50 6.60 6.98
N LYS A 504 27.54 7.45 6.95
CA LYS A 504 28.70 7.37 7.84
C LYS A 504 28.33 7.59 9.30
N LYS A 505 27.58 8.65 9.59
CA LYS A 505 27.31 9.10 10.96
C LYS A 505 26.21 8.28 11.65
N PHE A 506 25.22 7.79 10.90
CA PHE A 506 24.03 7.20 11.50
C PHE A 506 23.72 5.79 11.01
N LEU A 507 23.71 5.52 9.69
CA LEU A 507 23.23 4.24 9.19
C LEU A 507 24.22 3.11 9.44
N VAL A 508 25.50 3.32 9.15
CA VAL A 508 26.55 2.31 9.34
C VAL A 508 26.67 1.94 10.81
N PRO A 509 26.84 2.88 11.78
CA PRO A 509 26.92 2.54 13.20
C PRO A 509 25.67 1.83 13.72
N LYS A 510 24.48 2.25 13.24
CA LYS A 510 23.20 1.61 13.60
C LYS A 510 23.16 0.17 13.11
N GLN A 511 23.46 -0.07 11.82
CA GLN A 511 23.40 -1.40 11.23
C GLN A 511 24.49 -2.33 11.77
N MET A 512 25.68 -1.81 12.10
CA MET A 512 26.71 -2.57 12.80
C MET A 512 26.24 -3.03 14.17
N LYS A 513 25.62 -2.14 14.95
CA LYS A 513 25.05 -2.47 16.25
C LYS A 513 23.95 -3.53 16.17
N GLU A 514 23.05 -3.40 15.19
CA GLU A 514 21.95 -4.35 14.98
C GLU A 514 22.43 -5.73 14.51
N THR A 515 23.56 -5.80 13.80
CA THR A 515 24.15 -7.05 13.30
C THR A 515 25.23 -7.62 14.22
N GLY A 516 25.56 -6.94 15.32
CA GLY A 516 26.58 -7.37 16.29
C GLY A 516 28.01 -7.20 15.80
N LEU A 517 28.25 -6.40 14.76
CA LEU A 517 29.57 -6.11 14.23
C LEU A 517 30.25 -4.98 14.99
N THR A 518 31.58 -5.07 15.08
CA THR A 518 32.43 -4.04 15.66
C THR A 518 33.26 -3.36 14.57
N SER A 519 33.79 -2.16 14.88
CA SER A 519 34.67 -1.43 13.95
C SER A 519 36.02 -2.13 13.69
N SER A 520 36.35 -3.16 14.47
CA SER A 520 37.50 -4.02 14.19
C SER A 520 37.23 -5.08 13.12
N GLU A 521 35.97 -5.36 12.79
CA GLU A 521 35.58 -6.41 11.87
C GLU A 521 35.17 -5.83 10.50
N VAL A 522 34.56 -4.64 10.46
CA VAL A 522 34.12 -4.00 9.23
C VAL A 522 34.43 -2.51 9.20
N GLU A 523 34.81 -2.02 8.04
CA GLU A 523 34.98 -0.61 7.71
C GLU A 523 34.35 -0.32 6.37
N PHE A 524 33.54 0.73 6.28
CA PHE A 524 32.98 1.20 5.03
C PHE A 524 33.85 2.33 4.48
N ALA A 525 34.48 2.11 3.35
CA ALA A 525 35.18 3.14 2.62
C ALA A 525 34.16 4.09 1.93
N ASP A 526 34.54 5.34 1.74
CA ASP A 526 33.72 6.35 1.06
C ASP A 526 33.26 5.89 -0.33
N GLU A 527 34.17 5.31 -1.11
CA GLU A 527 33.90 4.75 -2.42
C GLU A 527 32.84 3.64 -2.38
N GLY A 528 32.87 2.79 -1.34
CA GLY A 528 31.88 1.74 -1.14
C GLY A 528 30.51 2.31 -0.83
N LEU A 529 30.40 3.33 0.03
CA LEU A 529 29.14 4.00 0.33
C LEU A 529 28.61 4.77 -0.89
N GLN A 530 29.47 5.45 -1.65
CA GLN A 530 29.08 6.11 -2.90
C GLN A 530 28.55 5.10 -3.91
N SER A 531 29.22 3.95 -4.06
CA SER A 531 28.75 2.87 -4.91
C SER A 531 27.38 2.33 -4.49
N LEU A 532 27.10 2.22 -3.19
CA LEU A 532 25.78 1.85 -2.67
C LEU A 532 24.72 2.89 -3.03
N ILE A 533 25.03 4.18 -2.85
CA ILE A 533 24.12 5.30 -3.11
C ILE A 533 23.78 5.35 -4.61
N GLN A 534 24.76 5.32 -5.48
CA GLN A 534 24.60 5.50 -6.93
C GLN A 534 24.16 4.22 -7.64
N GLY A 535 24.72 3.06 -7.27
CA GLY A 535 24.53 1.82 -8.01
C GLY A 535 23.40 0.92 -7.50
N TYR A 536 22.98 1.07 -6.25
CA TYR A 536 22.03 0.14 -5.61
C TYR A 536 20.79 0.79 -5.03
N THR A 537 20.76 2.13 -4.90
CA THR A 537 19.61 2.84 -4.36
C THR A 537 19.17 3.97 -5.31
N ARG A 538 17.84 4.14 -5.43
CA ARG A 538 17.22 5.23 -6.18
C ARG A 538 16.01 5.71 -5.39
N GLU A 539 16.26 6.63 -4.47
CA GLU A 539 15.26 7.14 -3.53
C GLU A 539 15.58 8.57 -3.09
N ALA A 540 14.56 9.34 -2.73
CA ALA A 540 14.76 10.68 -2.17
C ALA A 540 15.36 10.64 -0.76
N GLY A 541 14.95 9.68 0.06
CA GLY A 541 15.43 9.47 1.43
C GLY A 541 16.62 8.52 1.52
N VAL A 542 16.74 7.85 2.66
CA VAL A 542 17.83 6.90 2.98
C VAL A 542 17.33 5.53 3.43
N ARG A 543 16.06 5.21 3.20
CA ARG A 543 15.45 3.95 3.69
C ARG A 543 15.99 2.70 3.00
N ASN A 544 16.14 2.75 1.68
CA ASN A 544 16.71 1.64 0.93
C ASN A 544 18.22 1.59 1.12
N LEU A 545 18.89 2.75 1.25
CA LEU A 545 20.30 2.82 1.59
C LEU A 545 20.58 2.12 2.93
N GLU A 546 19.76 2.36 3.94
CA GLU A 546 19.85 1.66 5.23
C GLU A 546 19.70 0.15 5.07
N ARG A 547 18.76 -0.30 4.21
CA ARG A 547 18.57 -1.73 3.92
C ARG A 547 19.76 -2.36 3.22
N GLU A 548 20.34 -1.66 2.24
CA GLU A 548 21.51 -2.19 1.50
C GLU A 548 22.75 -2.19 2.38
N VAL A 549 22.98 -1.17 3.21
CA VAL A 549 24.02 -1.19 4.25
C VAL A 549 23.82 -2.38 5.20
N GLY A 550 22.59 -2.63 5.66
CA GLY A 550 22.26 -3.79 6.48
C GLY A 550 22.48 -5.13 5.76
N ASN A 551 22.22 -5.17 4.43
CA ASN A 551 22.50 -6.35 3.61
C ASN A 551 24.02 -6.66 3.59
N VAL A 552 24.84 -5.63 3.40
CA VAL A 552 26.31 -5.76 3.44
C VAL A 552 26.77 -6.21 4.85
N CYS A 553 26.27 -5.57 5.89
CA CYS A 553 26.59 -5.96 7.28
C CYS A 553 26.26 -7.43 7.55
N ARG A 554 25.08 -7.91 7.12
CA ARG A 554 24.70 -9.33 7.28
C ARG A 554 25.61 -10.29 6.52
N LYS A 555 26.11 -9.91 5.33
CA LYS A 555 27.09 -10.72 4.59
C LYS A 555 28.42 -10.80 5.32
N VAL A 556 28.89 -9.66 5.87
CA VAL A 556 30.10 -9.63 6.69
C VAL A 556 29.92 -10.46 7.97
N THR A 557 28.80 -10.31 8.68
CA THR A 557 28.49 -11.11 9.88
C THR A 557 28.53 -12.61 9.59
N ARG A 558 27.96 -13.02 8.45
CA ARG A 558 28.04 -14.43 8.02
C ARG A 558 29.51 -14.90 7.84
N SER A 559 30.36 -14.06 7.28
CA SER A 559 31.78 -14.37 7.08
C SER A 559 32.53 -14.44 8.43
N VAL A 560 32.24 -13.53 9.35
CA VAL A 560 32.81 -13.53 10.72
C VAL A 560 32.43 -14.81 11.47
N VAL A 561 31.13 -15.15 11.48
CA VAL A 561 30.65 -16.37 12.15
C VAL A 561 31.25 -17.64 11.53
N ARG A 562 31.39 -17.65 10.21
CA ARG A 562 32.03 -18.78 9.51
C ARG A 562 33.51 -18.95 9.87
N ALA A 563 34.24 -17.84 10.00
CA ALA A 563 35.64 -17.87 10.47
C ALA A 563 35.76 -18.34 11.90
N GLN A 564 34.83 -17.94 12.78
CA GLN A 564 34.80 -18.37 14.18
C GLN A 564 34.38 -19.84 14.36
N SER A 565 33.54 -20.38 13.45
CA SER A 565 33.00 -21.75 13.57
C SER A 565 33.89 -22.80 12.89
N GLY A 566 34.98 -22.43 12.22
CA GLY A 566 35.93 -23.34 11.59
C GLY A 566 36.75 -24.15 12.61
N LYS A 567 37.15 -25.42 12.25
CA LYS A 567 37.96 -26.30 13.12
C LYS A 567 39.34 -25.74 13.51
N LYS A 568 39.82 -24.69 12.86
CA LYS A 568 40.89 -23.76 13.27
C LYS A 568 40.25 -22.38 13.27
N ALA A 569 40.09 -21.77 14.44
CA ALA A 569 39.63 -20.40 14.54
C ALA A 569 40.66 -19.49 13.81
N GLU A 570 40.37 -19.17 12.54
CA GLU A 570 41.13 -18.19 11.80
C GLU A 570 40.73 -16.81 12.26
N LYS A 571 41.74 -15.97 12.54
CA LYS A 571 41.45 -14.57 12.88
C LYS A 571 40.84 -13.89 11.68
N PHE A 572 39.58 -13.46 11.81
CA PHE A 572 38.90 -12.75 10.74
C PHE A 572 39.64 -11.45 10.44
N GLU A 573 40.08 -11.30 9.20
CA GLU A 573 40.67 -10.04 8.74
C GLU A 573 39.58 -8.98 8.55
N ARG A 574 39.85 -7.76 9.01
CA ARG A 574 38.95 -6.63 8.90
C ARG A 574 38.48 -6.45 7.44
N SER A 575 37.20 -6.50 7.22
CA SER A 575 36.63 -6.33 5.88
C SER A 575 36.48 -4.85 5.55
N VAL A 576 37.26 -4.34 4.61
CA VAL A 576 37.11 -2.99 4.05
C VAL A 576 36.12 -3.06 2.89
N VAL A 577 34.96 -2.45 3.08
CA VAL A 577 33.86 -2.42 2.08
C VAL A 577 34.15 -1.28 1.09
N ASN A 578 34.80 -1.60 0.00
CA ASN A 578 35.02 -0.74 -1.17
C ASN A 578 34.05 -1.11 -2.30
N THR A 579 34.13 -0.44 -3.44
CA THR A 579 33.26 -0.69 -4.61
C THR A 579 33.28 -2.16 -5.04
N ALA A 580 34.44 -2.80 -5.09
CA ALA A 580 34.59 -4.20 -5.49
C ALA A 580 33.88 -5.15 -4.51
N LYS A 581 34.00 -4.91 -3.21
CA LYS A 581 33.34 -5.68 -2.17
C LYS A 581 31.81 -5.48 -2.18
N VAL A 582 31.34 -4.29 -2.49
CA VAL A 582 29.91 -4.03 -2.66
C VAL A 582 29.34 -4.89 -3.79
N VAL A 583 30.03 -4.92 -4.94
CA VAL A 583 29.62 -5.77 -6.08
C VAL A 583 29.70 -7.26 -5.73
N GLU A 584 30.72 -7.70 -5.00
CA GLU A 584 30.83 -9.09 -4.52
C GLU A 584 29.64 -9.47 -3.61
N TYR A 585 29.22 -8.58 -2.73
CA TYR A 585 28.16 -8.85 -1.76
C TYR A 585 26.74 -8.70 -2.35
N LEU A 586 26.49 -7.69 -3.16
CA LEU A 586 25.15 -7.36 -3.65
C LEU A 586 24.90 -7.77 -5.10
N GLY A 587 25.92 -8.20 -5.82
CA GLY A 587 25.83 -8.50 -7.25
C GLY A 587 26.03 -7.27 -8.14
N PRO A 588 25.72 -7.34 -9.44
CA PRO A 588 25.88 -6.23 -10.35
C PRO A 588 25.04 -5.02 -9.95
N MET A 589 25.54 -3.82 -10.27
CA MET A 589 24.82 -2.56 -10.00
C MET A 589 23.44 -2.58 -10.66
N LYS A 590 22.44 -2.23 -9.88
CA LYS A 590 21.02 -2.17 -10.31
C LYS A 590 20.72 -0.93 -11.13
N PHE A 591 21.40 0.17 -10.81
CA PHE A 591 21.25 1.46 -11.47
C PHE A 591 22.58 1.86 -12.07
N ARG A 592 22.52 2.43 -13.26
CA ARG A 592 23.67 3.08 -13.90
C ARG A 592 23.26 4.53 -14.11
N ASP A 593 24.13 5.45 -13.72
CA ASP A 593 23.93 6.84 -14.10
C ASP A 593 24.04 6.96 -15.60
N LEU A 594 23.03 7.55 -16.21
CA LEU A 594 23.14 8.04 -17.58
C LEU A 594 24.19 9.16 -17.57
N GLN A 595 25.43 8.81 -17.86
CA GLN A 595 26.44 9.83 -18.11
C GLN A 595 26.01 10.59 -19.36
N ALA A 596 25.96 11.92 -19.25
CA ALA A 596 25.79 12.76 -20.41
C ALA A 596 26.84 12.36 -21.45
N GLU A 597 26.40 12.04 -22.64
CA GLU A 597 27.35 11.76 -23.74
C GLU A 597 28.18 13.02 -23.94
N LYS A 598 29.51 12.87 -23.86
CA LYS A 598 30.46 13.99 -23.99
C LYS A 598 30.61 14.50 -25.43
N THR A 599 29.91 13.88 -26.35
CA THR A 599 29.98 14.20 -27.79
C THR A 599 28.88 15.20 -28.13
N ASN A 600 29.26 16.19 -28.97
CA ASN A 600 28.28 17.12 -29.54
C ASN A 600 27.53 16.41 -30.66
N GLU A 601 26.21 16.30 -30.53
CA GLU A 601 25.38 15.55 -31.48
C GLU A 601 24.27 16.42 -32.07
N VAL A 602 23.91 16.12 -33.32
CA VAL A 602 22.79 16.75 -34.01
C VAL A 602 21.48 16.12 -33.55
N GLY A 603 20.54 16.94 -33.10
CA GLY A 603 19.21 16.47 -32.69
C GLY A 603 19.15 15.89 -31.28
N ALA A 604 20.28 15.68 -30.61
CA ALA A 604 20.30 15.22 -29.23
C ALA A 604 20.49 16.40 -28.25
N THR A 605 19.64 16.54 -27.27
CA THR A 605 19.69 17.57 -26.23
C THR A 605 19.50 16.98 -24.85
N ILE A 606 20.19 17.55 -23.88
CA ILE A 606 20.10 17.13 -22.49
C ILE A 606 19.16 18.06 -21.76
N GLY A 607 18.06 17.51 -21.24
CA GLY A 607 17.14 18.17 -20.35
C GLY A 607 17.39 17.80 -18.89
N LEU A 608 16.86 18.61 -17.99
CA LEU A 608 16.83 18.34 -16.56
C LEU A 608 15.39 18.06 -16.15
N ALA A 609 15.18 16.93 -15.49
CA ALA A 609 13.91 16.56 -14.91
C ALA A 609 14.05 16.46 -13.40
N TRP A 610 13.07 16.97 -12.69
CA TRP A 610 12.93 16.71 -11.26
C TRP A 610 12.02 15.50 -11.04
N THR A 611 12.45 14.60 -10.19
CA THR A 611 11.68 13.42 -9.79
C THR A 611 11.62 13.34 -8.27
N GLU A 612 10.71 12.53 -7.73
CA GLU A 612 10.65 12.28 -6.29
C GLU A 612 11.97 11.77 -5.69
N VAL A 613 12.84 11.20 -6.52
CA VAL A 613 14.13 10.65 -6.12
C VAL A 613 15.31 11.61 -6.35
N GLY A 614 15.04 12.81 -6.85
CA GLY A 614 16.04 13.85 -7.12
C GLY A 614 16.06 14.30 -8.58
N GLY A 615 17.05 15.10 -8.94
CA GLY A 615 17.29 15.55 -10.31
C GLY A 615 17.79 14.42 -11.20
N GLN A 616 17.31 14.38 -12.43
CA GLN A 616 17.75 13.42 -13.45
C GLN A 616 18.04 14.11 -14.76
N ILE A 617 19.00 13.56 -15.49
CA ILE A 617 19.28 13.95 -16.86
C ILE A 617 18.26 13.25 -17.75
N LEU A 618 17.67 14.00 -18.68
CA LEU A 618 16.69 13.52 -19.63
C LEU A 618 17.19 13.83 -21.05
N THR A 619 17.67 12.84 -21.75
CA THR A 619 18.05 12.99 -23.15
C THR A 619 16.80 13.11 -24.02
N THR A 620 16.79 14.08 -24.93
CA THR A 620 15.75 14.26 -25.93
C THR A 620 16.38 14.14 -27.32
N GLU A 621 15.87 13.27 -28.14
CA GLU A 621 16.34 13.01 -29.47
C GLU A 621 15.29 13.43 -30.48
N ALA A 622 15.68 14.17 -31.50
CA ALA A 622 14.82 14.50 -32.64
C ALA A 622 15.43 13.99 -33.94
N THR A 623 14.58 13.52 -34.82
CA THR A 623 14.97 13.13 -36.19
C THR A 623 13.93 13.63 -37.17
N ILE A 624 14.37 13.86 -38.41
CA ILE A 624 13.54 14.26 -39.53
C ILE A 624 13.43 13.16 -40.57
N MET A 625 12.26 13.07 -41.16
CA MET A 625 11.95 12.10 -42.23
C MET A 625 11.17 12.83 -43.32
N GLU A 626 11.25 12.33 -44.57
CA GLU A 626 10.32 12.79 -45.60
C GLU A 626 8.90 12.49 -45.20
N GLY A 627 7.99 13.48 -45.31
CA GLY A 627 6.64 13.32 -44.83
C GLY A 627 5.73 14.46 -45.22
N ARG A 628 4.68 14.67 -44.44
CA ARG A 628 3.62 15.68 -44.71
C ARG A 628 3.42 16.69 -43.56
N GLY A 629 4.41 16.87 -42.72
CA GLY A 629 4.40 17.83 -41.64
C GLY A 629 3.87 17.28 -40.29
N LYS A 630 3.93 15.98 -40.10
CA LYS A 630 3.50 15.34 -38.84
C LYS A 630 4.58 15.51 -37.77
N LEU A 631 4.18 15.92 -36.56
CA LEU A 631 5.01 15.81 -35.36
C LEU A 631 4.59 14.52 -34.63
N THR A 632 5.56 13.62 -34.45
CA THR A 632 5.37 12.38 -33.68
C THR A 632 6.20 12.45 -32.42
N THR A 633 5.60 12.14 -31.30
CA THR A 633 6.27 12.09 -29.99
C THR A 633 6.21 10.67 -29.42
N THR A 634 7.31 10.18 -28.89
CA THR A 634 7.40 8.86 -28.24
C THR A 634 8.20 8.94 -26.93
N GLY A 635 8.01 7.99 -26.01
CA GLY A 635 8.68 7.93 -24.71
C GLY A 635 7.73 8.06 -23.52
N LYS A 636 6.44 7.71 -23.68
CA LYS A 636 5.37 7.87 -22.65
C LYS A 636 5.28 9.29 -22.12
N LEU A 637 5.18 10.24 -23.04
CA LEU A 637 4.99 11.65 -22.70
C LEU A 637 3.51 11.88 -22.32
N GLY A 638 3.29 12.53 -21.17
CA GLY A 638 1.99 12.99 -20.74
C GLY A 638 1.48 14.18 -21.59
N ASP A 639 0.24 14.57 -21.37
CA ASP A 639 -0.46 15.57 -22.20
C ASP A 639 0.24 16.93 -22.19
N VAL A 640 0.71 17.38 -21.02
CA VAL A 640 1.42 18.68 -20.87
C VAL A 640 2.74 18.69 -21.64
N MET A 641 3.46 17.57 -21.62
CA MET A 641 4.73 17.46 -22.33
C MET A 641 4.52 17.36 -23.86
N GLN A 642 3.43 16.74 -24.31
CA GLN A 642 3.02 16.73 -25.71
C GLN A 642 2.62 18.14 -26.20
N GLU A 643 1.85 18.89 -25.39
CA GLU A 643 1.56 20.30 -25.67
C GLU A 643 2.84 21.14 -25.76
N SER A 644 3.81 20.91 -24.90
CA SER A 644 5.14 21.56 -24.96
C SER A 644 5.86 21.26 -26.28
N ALA A 645 5.79 20.04 -26.78
CA ALA A 645 6.36 19.68 -28.09
C ALA A 645 5.65 20.40 -29.24
N HIS A 646 4.33 20.54 -29.18
CA HIS A 646 3.55 21.33 -30.17
C HIS A 646 3.87 22.83 -30.07
N ALA A 647 4.02 23.39 -28.88
CA ALA A 647 4.42 24.79 -28.68
C ALA A 647 5.83 25.04 -29.23
N ALA A 648 6.79 24.14 -28.96
CA ALA A 648 8.14 24.18 -29.50
C ALA A 648 8.13 24.17 -31.03
N MET A 649 7.38 23.26 -31.64
CA MET A 649 7.24 23.19 -33.09
C MET A 649 6.60 24.46 -33.69
N SER A 650 5.60 25.02 -33.05
CA SER A 650 4.95 26.28 -33.45
C SER A 650 5.94 27.44 -33.41
N TYR A 651 6.76 27.51 -32.38
CA TYR A 651 7.84 28.50 -32.27
C TYR A 651 8.85 28.36 -33.41
N VAL A 652 9.35 27.15 -33.66
CA VAL A 652 10.31 26.87 -34.75
C VAL A 652 9.74 27.29 -36.11
N ARG A 653 8.49 26.95 -36.41
CA ARG A 653 7.79 27.38 -37.62
C ARG A 653 7.70 28.89 -37.74
N SER A 654 7.37 29.59 -36.68
CA SER A 654 7.27 31.05 -36.68
C SER A 654 8.62 31.75 -36.91
N ARG A 655 9.72 31.08 -36.63
CA ARG A 655 11.10 31.58 -36.74
C ARG A 655 11.88 30.95 -37.92
N ALA A 656 11.23 30.23 -38.83
CA ALA A 656 11.87 29.57 -39.95
C ALA A 656 12.84 30.49 -40.74
N ALA A 657 12.42 31.70 -41.04
CA ALA A 657 13.28 32.68 -41.78
C ALA A 657 14.55 33.06 -40.98
N SER A 658 14.48 33.23 -39.69
CA SER A 658 15.65 33.55 -38.83
C SER A 658 16.56 32.37 -38.62
N LEU A 659 16.06 31.14 -38.77
CA LEU A 659 16.80 29.87 -38.68
C LEU A 659 17.31 29.41 -40.05
N SER A 660 17.17 30.25 -41.08
CA SER A 660 17.57 29.91 -42.47
C SER A 660 16.87 28.64 -43.03
N LEU A 661 15.67 28.36 -42.56
CA LEU A 661 14.82 27.26 -43.00
C LEU A 661 13.85 27.73 -44.08
N PRO A 662 13.51 26.87 -45.08
CA PRO A 662 12.41 27.15 -46.01
C PRO A 662 11.10 27.43 -45.25
N ARG A 663 10.30 28.41 -45.73
CA ARG A 663 9.03 28.78 -45.03
C ARG A 663 8.03 27.63 -45.00
N ASP A 664 8.15 26.67 -45.90
CA ASP A 664 7.27 25.52 -46.05
C ASP A 664 7.91 24.18 -45.66
N PHE A 665 9.08 24.20 -44.98
CA PHE A 665 9.81 23.01 -44.58
C PHE A 665 8.89 21.97 -43.90
N TYR A 666 7.96 22.43 -43.11
CA TYR A 666 7.03 21.57 -42.35
C TYR A 666 6.02 20.82 -43.26
N ARG A 667 5.90 21.13 -44.57
CA ARG A 667 5.03 20.41 -45.49
C ARG A 667 5.69 19.17 -46.09
N HIS A 668 6.98 19.06 -46.01
CA HIS A 668 7.78 18.02 -46.69
C HIS A 668 8.56 17.15 -45.70
N LEU A 669 8.56 17.51 -44.42
CA LEU A 669 9.30 16.82 -43.38
C LEU A 669 8.41 16.44 -42.24
N ASP A 670 8.42 15.16 -41.85
CA ASP A 670 7.87 14.71 -40.56
C ASP A 670 8.99 14.76 -39.50
N ILE A 671 8.67 15.19 -38.32
CA ILE A 671 9.59 15.28 -37.20
C ILE A 671 9.18 14.27 -36.14
N HIS A 672 10.13 13.44 -35.74
CA HIS A 672 9.92 12.49 -34.66
C HIS A 672 10.81 12.89 -33.48
N VAL A 673 10.19 13.15 -32.34
CA VAL A 673 10.86 13.43 -31.08
C VAL A 673 10.70 12.23 -30.17
N HIS A 674 11.82 11.72 -29.69
CA HIS A 674 11.87 10.59 -28.76
C HIS A 674 12.53 11.03 -27.47
N VAL A 675 11.93 10.62 -26.34
CA VAL A 675 12.54 10.76 -25.02
C VAL A 675 12.74 9.36 -24.46
N PRO A 676 14.00 8.85 -24.40
CA PRO A 676 14.32 7.51 -23.94
C PRO A 676 13.76 7.19 -22.54
N GLU A 677 13.90 5.94 -22.11
CA GLU A 677 13.31 5.39 -20.87
C GLU A 677 11.76 5.36 -20.87
N GLY A 678 11.17 4.77 -21.90
CA GLY A 678 9.71 4.63 -22.07
C GLY A 678 8.99 3.85 -20.96
N ALA A 679 9.71 3.23 -20.03
CA ALA A 679 9.11 2.58 -18.86
C ALA A 679 8.56 3.59 -17.82
N ILE A 680 9.12 4.80 -17.77
CA ILE A 680 8.76 5.84 -16.81
C ILE A 680 7.89 6.89 -17.51
N PRO A 681 6.64 7.13 -17.06
CA PRO A 681 5.83 8.24 -17.54
C PRO A 681 6.51 9.59 -17.27
N LYS A 682 6.52 10.47 -18.26
CA LYS A 682 7.11 11.80 -18.17
C LYS A 682 6.07 12.84 -18.51
N ASP A 683 5.88 13.83 -17.65
CA ASP A 683 4.96 14.92 -17.91
C ASP A 683 5.48 16.24 -17.31
N GLY A 684 5.05 17.34 -17.90
CA GLY A 684 5.41 18.68 -17.44
C GLY A 684 5.85 19.63 -18.55
N PRO A 685 5.70 20.96 -18.34
CA PRO A 685 6.03 21.98 -19.34
C PRO A 685 7.54 22.26 -19.42
N SER A 686 8.33 21.81 -18.46
CA SER A 686 9.76 22.14 -18.29
C SER A 686 10.69 21.64 -19.42
N ALA A 687 10.26 20.69 -20.22
CA ALA A 687 11.02 20.18 -21.35
C ALA A 687 10.91 21.05 -22.62
N GLY A 688 10.11 22.12 -22.62
CA GLY A 688 9.82 22.91 -23.80
C GLY A 688 11.05 23.45 -24.53
N ILE A 689 12.01 24.02 -23.79
CA ILE A 689 13.24 24.56 -24.37
C ILE A 689 14.15 23.43 -24.92
N THR A 690 14.22 22.30 -24.24
CA THR A 690 14.97 21.12 -24.65
C THR A 690 14.43 20.56 -25.96
N LEU A 691 13.10 20.42 -26.04
CA LEU A 691 12.40 19.97 -27.25
C LEU A 691 12.61 20.92 -28.43
N ALA A 692 12.50 22.24 -28.19
CA ALA A 692 12.70 23.24 -29.22
C ALA A 692 14.16 23.21 -29.74
N THR A 693 15.14 23.09 -28.85
CA THR A 693 16.56 23.03 -29.23
C THR A 693 16.89 21.76 -30.01
N SER A 694 16.35 20.62 -29.60
CA SER A 694 16.52 19.34 -30.33
C SER A 694 15.93 19.44 -31.75
N ILE A 695 14.73 19.98 -31.91
CA ILE A 695 14.08 20.20 -33.20
C ILE A 695 14.90 21.16 -34.07
N ILE A 696 15.35 22.29 -33.51
CA ILE A 696 16.16 23.28 -34.26
C ILE A 696 17.47 22.65 -34.70
N SER A 697 18.16 21.96 -33.81
CA SER A 697 19.43 21.26 -34.10
C SER A 697 19.28 20.32 -35.29
N THR A 698 18.27 19.48 -35.29
CA THR A 698 18.00 18.52 -36.35
C THR A 698 17.69 19.23 -37.70
N LEU A 699 16.87 20.26 -37.67
CA LEU A 699 16.47 21.01 -38.87
C LEU A 699 17.60 21.84 -39.47
N THR A 700 18.51 22.36 -38.63
CA THR A 700 19.66 23.17 -39.07
C THR A 700 20.93 22.37 -39.29
N ASN A 701 20.92 21.07 -38.87
CA ASN A 701 22.09 20.21 -38.85
C ASN A 701 23.25 20.79 -38.03
N ILE A 702 22.96 21.54 -36.97
CA ILE A 702 23.95 22.13 -36.06
C ILE A 702 23.98 21.30 -34.76
N PRO A 703 25.14 20.72 -34.41
CA PRO A 703 25.21 19.89 -33.20
C PRO A 703 25.01 20.70 -31.93
N VAL A 704 24.31 20.09 -30.94
CA VAL A 704 24.17 20.64 -29.59
C VAL A 704 25.37 20.20 -28.74
N ARG A 705 25.79 21.07 -27.85
CA ARG A 705 26.87 20.76 -26.88
C ARG A 705 26.43 19.68 -25.91
N GLY A 706 27.18 18.59 -25.80
CA GLY A 706 26.93 17.48 -24.90
C GLY A 706 27.21 17.78 -23.42
N ASP A 707 27.89 18.90 -23.10
CA ASP A 707 28.17 19.37 -21.74
C ASP A 707 27.14 20.40 -21.23
N LEU A 708 26.06 20.65 -21.98
CA LEU A 708 25.03 21.63 -21.67
C LEU A 708 23.68 20.94 -21.42
N ALA A 709 23.11 21.14 -20.27
CA ALA A 709 21.74 20.75 -19.96
C ALA A 709 20.84 21.96 -19.82
N MET A 710 19.57 21.81 -20.17
CA MET A 710 18.62 22.92 -20.14
C MET A 710 17.25 22.47 -19.64
N THR A 711 16.50 23.41 -19.06
CA THR A 711 15.13 23.19 -18.63
C THR A 711 14.38 24.52 -18.65
N GLY A 712 13.09 24.48 -18.96
CA GLY A 712 12.26 25.67 -19.02
C GLY A 712 11.04 25.46 -19.91
N GLU A 713 9.94 26.09 -19.56
CA GLU A 713 8.75 26.15 -20.39
C GLU A 713 8.95 27.16 -21.52
N ILE A 714 8.75 26.75 -22.77
CA ILE A 714 8.80 27.66 -23.91
C ILE A 714 7.42 28.16 -24.29
N THR A 715 7.28 29.47 -24.48
CA THR A 715 6.06 30.04 -25.06
C THR A 715 6.15 30.07 -26.58
N VAL A 716 5.01 30.14 -27.24
CA VAL A 716 4.96 30.27 -28.73
C VAL A 716 5.64 31.54 -29.25
N ARG A 717 5.91 32.52 -28.40
CA ARG A 717 6.70 33.75 -28.71
C ARG A 717 8.20 33.58 -28.47
N GLY A 718 8.65 32.42 -27.93
CA GLY A 718 10.04 32.13 -27.65
C GLY A 718 10.54 32.68 -26.30
N LYS A 719 9.66 33.07 -25.39
CA LYS A 719 10.06 33.35 -23.99
C LYS A 719 10.19 32.02 -23.25
N VAL A 720 11.23 31.88 -22.47
CA VAL A 720 11.40 30.80 -21.53
C VAL A 720 10.91 31.23 -20.16
N LEU A 721 9.93 30.51 -19.62
CA LEU A 721 9.35 30.80 -18.31
C LEU A 721 10.10 30.03 -17.23
N PRO A 722 10.21 30.58 -16.01
CA PRO A 722 10.80 29.88 -14.88
C PRO A 722 9.92 28.68 -14.50
N ILE A 723 10.59 27.64 -14.01
CA ILE A 723 9.96 26.40 -13.56
C ILE A 723 10.11 26.23 -12.06
N GLY A 724 9.23 25.44 -11.45
CA GLY A 724 9.39 25.03 -10.07
C GLY A 724 10.39 23.88 -9.93
N GLY A 725 11.18 23.88 -8.85
CA GLY A 725 12.06 22.75 -8.50
C GLY A 725 13.54 22.92 -8.87
N LEU A 726 13.95 24.07 -9.36
CA LEU A 726 15.36 24.45 -9.46
C LEU A 726 15.81 25.24 -8.24
#